data_919c053fedb9833305788a9f59dbc992
#
_entry.id   919c053fedb9833305788a9f59dbc992
#
_cell.length_a   1.000
_cell.length_b   1.000
_cell.length_c   1.000
_cell.angle_alpha   90.00
_cell.angle_beta   90.00
_cell.angle_gamma   90.00
#
_symmetry.space_group_name_H-M   'P 1'
#
loop_
_entity.id
_entity.type
_entity.pdbx_description
1 polymer ?
#
loop_
_entity_poly.entity_id
_entity_poly.type
_entity_poly.pdbx_seq_one_letter_code
_entity_poly.pdbx_strand_id
1 'polypeptide(L)'
;MENLYDYTQYASSAVMAEDSKFMQQLSPMMQHYLRTKHDNPDCLLFYRLGDFYEMFFDDAVTVSRELELTLTGKSCGLSQRAPMCGVPYHAVDSYLTRLVEYGHKVAICEQMEDPRTAKGIVRREVVRIVTPGTNLDMNALEEGKNNYILCAFYTSGQIGIAAADISTGDFLVTEVPDTVKLYDEIIGYSPAELLCNDALLMSRLDLGDLRSRLSLQVSTIGTSFFEESSAVKLLLEHFRTSSLLSLGIEDFPSGTLAAGALLRYLYDTQKNSLSNLTRIRAYASGKYMLLDSSTRRNLELTQTLRDKKKRGSLLWVLDKTCTAMGARLLHRFLEQPLTSRQEIEKRLDCVESLGAVSVDRDELREYLRSVYDLERLMTRISYQSANPRDLIALRDSLRMFVPIKNVLEDICRTLDPGEKTADAAFSPASFTASSRASSTTSSTASSTDTASSTAPAKAGTSVKDTPSASSSEKAAGLALLNDRIGDFGELLELLENSLVDEPPVTIREGGMIRSGFDEDIDHLRDARDHGRQWLMDLETQDRERTGIKNLRIKYNKVFGYYFEVTNSFKHLVPEDYIRKQTLVGSERYTTQKLKELEDSILNAEDKLNTLEYDAFCRVREACAARISDFQKAAKALAHLDAFASLSLVAERNHYVRPSFNESGSIRITAGRHPVVEQMQSGDFIPNDTLLDNKNNCICIITGPNMAGKSTYMRQVALIVLMAQIGSFVPGDKARLCETDRIFTRVGASDDLGSGQSTFMVEMNEVSNILRNATSKSLLILDEIGRGTSTFDGMSIAWAVVEHISNRRYLGAKTLFATHYHELTELEGKISGVKNYCVAVRESGENIVFLRKIVRGGADKSYGIQVARLAGLPDLVIDRAMELVSQLSDNDITARLQSLDGKGGTSAGKKNGSKPGHYDDVDLAQMSLFDTTSDEDVLKELSEVDIQNLTPLDALNTLYRLQSRLKNRWSAHEPS
;
A
#
# COMPACT_ATOMS: atom_id res chain seq x y z
N MET A 1 -33.77 -2.31 29.60
CA MET A 1 -33.47 -3.59 28.96
C MET A 1 -34.41 -4.73 29.30
N GLU A 2 -35.34 -4.56 30.24
CA GLU A 2 -36.17 -5.65 30.78
C GLU A 2 -37.33 -6.16 29.87
N ASN A 3 -37.45 -5.73 28.62
CA ASN A 3 -38.55 -6.13 27.73
C ASN A 3 -38.11 -6.46 26.29
N LEU A 4 -36.85 -6.86 26.11
CA LEU A 4 -36.34 -7.28 24.81
C LEU A 4 -36.53 -8.80 24.64
N TYR A 5 -36.83 -9.23 23.40
CA TYR A 5 -36.97 -10.64 23.06
C TYR A 5 -35.65 -11.39 23.23
N ASP A 6 -35.69 -12.49 23.97
CA ASP A 6 -34.56 -13.37 24.13
C ASP A 6 -34.51 -14.38 22.96
N TYR A 7 -33.54 -14.18 22.08
CA TYR A 7 -33.29 -15.00 20.88
C TYR A 7 -32.19 -16.04 21.08
N THR A 8 -31.66 -16.18 22.29
CA THR A 8 -30.50 -17.09 22.59
C THR A 8 -30.80 -18.57 22.32
N GLN A 9 -32.07 -18.96 22.17
CA GLN A 9 -32.45 -20.29 21.70
C GLN A 9 -32.08 -20.59 20.24
N TYR A 10 -31.74 -19.57 19.42
CA TYR A 10 -31.29 -19.70 18.06
C TYR A 10 -29.78 -19.41 17.99
N ALA A 11 -29.06 -20.09 17.07
CA ALA A 11 -27.63 -19.86 16.87
C ALA A 11 -27.34 -18.45 16.31
N SER A 12 -28.26 -17.93 15.48
CA SER A 12 -28.21 -16.56 14.94
C SER A 12 -29.58 -16.13 14.44
N SER A 13 -29.76 -14.83 14.16
CA SER A 13 -30.99 -14.32 13.54
C SER A 13 -31.24 -14.90 12.12
N ALA A 14 -30.21 -15.31 11.41
CA ALA A 14 -30.35 -16.00 10.14
C ALA A 14 -31.11 -17.32 10.27
N VAL A 15 -30.84 -18.11 11.33
CA VAL A 15 -31.51 -19.41 11.60
C VAL A 15 -32.95 -19.23 12.07
N MET A 16 -33.30 -18.07 12.65
CA MET A 16 -34.69 -17.80 13.08
C MET A 16 -35.69 -17.85 11.91
N ALA A 17 -35.26 -17.60 10.68
CA ALA A 17 -36.10 -17.66 9.49
C ALA A 17 -36.55 -19.08 9.13
N GLU A 18 -35.85 -20.12 9.60
CA GLU A 18 -36.18 -21.54 9.38
C GLU A 18 -37.38 -21.99 10.25
N ASP A 19 -37.62 -21.31 11.39
CA ASP A 19 -38.75 -21.62 12.26
C ASP A 19 -40.07 -21.02 11.73
N SER A 20 -40.80 -21.80 10.96
CA SER A 20 -42.07 -21.36 10.34
C SER A 20 -43.14 -20.93 11.34
N LYS A 21 -43.15 -21.52 12.56
CA LYS A 21 -44.11 -21.14 13.61
C LYS A 21 -43.75 -19.80 14.23
N PHE A 22 -42.49 -19.54 14.44
CA PHE A 22 -41.98 -18.27 14.92
C PHE A 22 -42.21 -17.17 13.87
N MET A 23 -41.90 -17.43 12.62
CA MET A 23 -42.09 -16.48 11.53
C MET A 23 -43.52 -16.01 11.39
N GLN A 24 -44.53 -16.88 11.57
CA GLN A 24 -45.95 -16.50 11.50
C GLN A 24 -46.39 -15.54 12.60
N GLN A 25 -45.70 -15.47 13.71
CA GLN A 25 -46.01 -14.56 14.81
C GLN A 25 -45.43 -13.15 14.60
N LEU A 26 -44.50 -13.00 13.68
CA LEU A 26 -43.81 -11.73 13.43
C LEU A 26 -44.62 -10.83 12.49
N SER A 27 -44.35 -9.53 12.63
CA SER A 27 -44.89 -8.54 11.67
C SER A 27 -44.30 -8.78 10.28
N PRO A 28 -45.04 -8.48 9.21
CA PRO A 28 -44.57 -8.75 7.83
C PRO A 28 -43.21 -8.13 7.49
N MET A 29 -42.92 -6.94 8.04
CA MET A 29 -41.62 -6.29 7.89
C MET A 29 -40.50 -7.11 8.55
N MET A 30 -40.70 -7.64 9.74
CA MET A 30 -39.73 -8.44 10.45
C MET A 30 -39.51 -9.81 9.80
N GLN A 31 -40.59 -10.39 9.22
CA GLN A 31 -40.45 -11.60 8.39
C GLN A 31 -39.55 -11.36 7.18
N HIS A 32 -39.72 -10.20 6.50
CA HIS A 32 -38.87 -9.82 5.38
C HIS A 32 -37.41 -9.63 5.82
N TYR A 33 -37.17 -8.93 6.95
CA TYR A 33 -35.83 -8.75 7.52
C TYR A 33 -35.10 -10.09 7.76
N LEU A 34 -35.78 -11.03 8.44
CA LEU A 34 -35.19 -12.32 8.76
C LEU A 34 -34.91 -13.19 7.51
N ARG A 35 -35.81 -13.14 6.49
CA ARG A 35 -35.52 -13.80 5.20
C ARG A 35 -34.31 -13.19 4.51
N THR A 36 -34.22 -11.88 4.45
CA THR A 36 -33.06 -11.18 3.87
C THR A 36 -31.77 -11.49 4.63
N LYS A 37 -31.86 -11.63 5.96
CA LYS A 37 -30.72 -12.04 6.80
C LYS A 37 -30.34 -13.50 6.57
N HIS A 38 -31.30 -14.40 6.39
CA HIS A 38 -31.05 -15.80 6.06
C HIS A 38 -30.33 -15.95 4.71
N ASP A 39 -30.66 -15.12 3.72
CA ASP A 39 -30.00 -15.09 2.42
C ASP A 39 -28.57 -14.49 2.51
N ASN A 40 -28.23 -13.77 3.59
CA ASN A 40 -26.94 -13.14 3.82
C ASN A 40 -26.44 -13.38 5.27
N PRO A 41 -26.22 -14.63 5.69
CA PRO A 41 -25.96 -14.99 7.09
C PRO A 41 -24.70 -14.38 7.67
N ASP A 42 -23.64 -14.25 6.85
CA ASP A 42 -22.32 -13.76 7.26
C ASP A 42 -22.20 -12.23 7.26
N CYS A 43 -23.30 -11.50 6.92
CA CYS A 43 -23.29 -10.05 6.82
C CYS A 43 -24.09 -9.41 7.94
N LEU A 44 -23.65 -8.29 8.48
CA LEU A 44 -24.47 -7.38 9.27
C LEU A 44 -25.49 -6.73 8.34
N LEU A 45 -26.80 -6.86 8.62
CA LEU A 45 -27.83 -6.38 7.71
C LEU A 45 -28.29 -4.96 8.09
N PHE A 46 -27.92 -3.98 7.27
CA PHE A 46 -28.39 -2.59 7.35
C PHE A 46 -29.69 -2.43 6.56
N TYR A 47 -30.79 -2.42 7.25
CA TYR A 47 -32.11 -2.46 6.65
C TYR A 47 -32.79 -1.08 6.64
N ARG A 48 -33.02 -0.51 5.46
CA ARG A 48 -33.57 0.83 5.31
C ARG A 48 -35.04 0.94 5.79
N LEU A 49 -35.30 1.84 6.74
CA LEU A 49 -36.62 2.19 7.26
C LEU A 49 -36.74 3.71 7.38
N GLY A 50 -37.32 4.35 6.37
CA GLY A 50 -37.42 5.82 6.31
C GLY A 50 -36.03 6.45 6.23
N ASP A 51 -35.67 7.32 7.16
CA ASP A 51 -34.40 8.05 7.21
C ASP A 51 -33.28 7.32 7.95
N PHE A 52 -33.51 6.06 8.37
CA PHE A 52 -32.55 5.26 9.12
C PHE A 52 -32.27 3.92 8.43
N TYR A 53 -31.05 3.41 8.63
CA TYR A 53 -30.77 1.99 8.55
C TYR A 53 -30.90 1.41 9.95
N GLU A 54 -31.79 0.45 10.11
CA GLU A 54 -32.06 -0.23 11.37
C GLU A 54 -31.56 -1.67 11.30
N MET A 55 -30.91 -2.12 12.37
CA MET A 55 -30.45 -3.48 12.59
C MET A 55 -31.22 -4.11 13.73
N PHE A 56 -31.44 -5.44 13.67
CA PHE A 56 -32.26 -6.15 14.66
C PHE A 56 -31.51 -7.38 15.18
N PHE A 57 -31.94 -7.89 16.34
CA PHE A 57 -31.44 -9.08 17.02
C PHE A 57 -29.91 -9.06 17.26
N ASP A 58 -29.20 -10.12 16.86
CA ASP A 58 -27.73 -10.26 16.97
C ASP A 58 -26.96 -9.16 16.25
N ASP A 59 -27.39 -8.76 15.04
CA ASP A 59 -26.79 -7.65 14.31
C ASP A 59 -26.87 -6.35 15.12
N ALA A 60 -28.02 -6.06 15.74
CA ALA A 60 -28.19 -4.87 16.56
C ALA A 60 -27.29 -4.89 17.81
N VAL A 61 -27.14 -6.04 18.46
CA VAL A 61 -26.27 -6.18 19.63
C VAL A 61 -24.81 -5.99 19.25
N THR A 62 -24.38 -6.61 18.14
CA THR A 62 -23.01 -6.48 17.63
C THR A 62 -22.67 -5.06 17.25
N VAL A 63 -23.51 -4.44 16.40
CA VAL A 63 -23.30 -3.06 15.92
C VAL A 63 -23.38 -2.04 17.07
N SER A 64 -24.34 -2.22 18.01
CA SER A 64 -24.45 -1.36 19.20
C SER A 64 -23.18 -1.37 20.05
N ARG A 65 -22.58 -2.55 20.23
CA ARG A 65 -21.34 -2.71 21.03
C ARG A 65 -20.14 -2.10 20.33
N GLU A 66 -19.97 -2.34 19.03
CA GLU A 66 -18.76 -1.93 18.30
C GLU A 66 -18.76 -0.46 17.91
N LEU A 67 -19.94 0.10 17.63
CA LEU A 67 -20.08 1.51 17.28
C LEU A 67 -20.51 2.40 18.45
N GLU A 68 -20.67 1.82 19.66
CA GLU A 68 -21.11 2.52 20.88
C GLU A 68 -22.50 3.18 20.69
N LEU A 69 -23.40 2.52 19.92
CA LEU A 69 -24.75 3.01 19.67
C LEU A 69 -25.71 2.55 20.76
N THR A 70 -26.76 3.35 21.02
CA THR A 70 -27.82 2.99 21.96
C THR A 70 -28.62 1.80 21.46
N LEU A 71 -28.61 0.69 22.21
CA LEU A 71 -29.46 -0.46 21.97
C LEU A 71 -30.87 -0.15 22.50
N THR A 72 -31.85 -0.23 21.60
CA THR A 72 -33.28 -0.02 21.92
C THR A 72 -34.12 -1.23 21.53
N GLY A 73 -35.44 -1.14 21.53
CA GLY A 73 -36.31 -2.22 21.09
C GLY A 73 -37.38 -1.72 20.14
N LYS A 74 -37.74 -2.52 19.11
CA LYS A 74 -38.84 -2.27 18.17
C LYS A 74 -39.93 -3.33 18.27
N SER A 75 -41.19 -2.94 18.17
CA SER A 75 -42.31 -3.89 18.14
C SER A 75 -42.18 -4.79 16.90
N CYS A 76 -42.19 -6.11 17.11
CA CYS A 76 -41.97 -7.11 16.06
C CYS A 76 -43.17 -8.03 15.79
N GLY A 77 -44.28 -7.81 16.48
CA GLY A 77 -45.47 -8.69 16.44
C GLY A 77 -45.62 -9.58 17.68
N LEU A 78 -44.56 -9.72 18.47
CA LEU A 78 -44.56 -10.44 19.73
C LEU A 78 -44.87 -9.53 20.91
N SER A 79 -45.14 -10.09 22.08
CA SER A 79 -45.32 -9.35 23.34
C SER A 79 -44.04 -8.62 23.79
N GLN A 80 -42.90 -9.15 23.46
CA GLN A 80 -41.55 -8.56 23.67
C GLN A 80 -41.11 -7.79 22.42
N ARG A 81 -40.17 -6.84 22.62
CA ARG A 81 -39.64 -6.01 21.52
C ARG A 81 -38.32 -6.63 20.98
N ALA A 82 -38.18 -6.65 19.66
CA ALA A 82 -36.89 -7.07 19.07
C ALA A 82 -35.79 -6.07 19.44
N PRO A 83 -34.61 -6.52 19.89
CA PRO A 83 -33.43 -5.66 20.04
C PRO A 83 -33.17 -4.90 18.75
N MET A 84 -32.87 -3.59 18.81
CA MET A 84 -32.69 -2.71 17.66
C MET A 84 -31.69 -1.60 17.95
N CYS A 85 -30.84 -1.33 17.01
CA CYS A 85 -30.10 -0.07 16.90
C CYS A 85 -30.22 0.48 15.47
N GLY A 86 -29.87 1.74 15.26
CA GLY A 86 -29.99 2.34 13.93
C GLY A 86 -29.10 3.55 13.75
N VAL A 87 -28.73 3.82 12.49
CA VAL A 87 -27.92 4.95 12.06
C VAL A 87 -28.65 5.76 11.01
N PRO A 88 -28.51 7.11 10.98
CA PRO A 88 -29.08 7.93 9.92
C PRO A 88 -28.49 7.56 8.56
N TYR A 89 -29.34 7.48 7.52
CA TYR A 89 -28.86 7.03 6.20
C TYR A 89 -27.80 7.93 5.58
N HIS A 90 -27.88 9.23 5.81
CA HIS A 90 -26.93 10.21 5.28
C HIS A 90 -25.56 10.16 5.95
N ALA A 91 -25.42 9.50 7.09
CA ALA A 91 -24.18 9.33 7.83
C ALA A 91 -23.63 7.89 7.77
N VAL A 92 -24.26 7.01 7.00
CA VAL A 92 -23.98 5.57 7.00
C VAL A 92 -22.54 5.23 6.64
N ASP A 93 -21.92 5.95 5.70
CA ASP A 93 -20.58 5.63 5.20
C ASP A 93 -19.52 5.64 6.32
N SER A 94 -19.59 6.59 7.26
CA SER A 94 -18.66 6.65 8.40
C SER A 94 -18.81 5.46 9.37
N TYR A 95 -20.01 4.92 9.51
CA TYR A 95 -20.27 3.73 10.31
C TYR A 95 -19.86 2.44 9.59
N LEU A 96 -20.11 2.38 8.27
CA LEU A 96 -19.67 1.26 7.42
C LEU A 96 -18.14 1.11 7.47
N THR A 97 -17.42 2.21 7.32
CA THR A 97 -15.94 2.20 7.38
C THR A 97 -15.45 1.55 8.67
N ARG A 98 -15.95 1.96 9.83
CA ARG A 98 -15.55 1.41 11.12
C ARG A 98 -15.86 -0.08 11.24
N LEU A 99 -17.04 -0.53 10.82
CA LEU A 99 -17.41 -1.96 10.88
C LEU A 99 -16.57 -2.81 9.94
N VAL A 100 -16.26 -2.30 8.76
CA VAL A 100 -15.40 -2.97 7.78
C VAL A 100 -13.95 -3.05 8.29
N GLU A 101 -13.43 -2.02 8.96
CA GLU A 101 -12.12 -2.05 9.63
C GLU A 101 -12.05 -3.10 10.75
N TYR A 102 -13.16 -3.37 11.43
CA TYR A 102 -13.28 -4.47 12.40
C TYR A 102 -13.44 -5.85 11.73
N GLY A 103 -13.47 -5.91 10.39
CA GLY A 103 -13.53 -7.15 9.62
C GLY A 103 -14.93 -7.66 9.33
N HIS A 104 -15.98 -6.87 9.58
CA HIS A 104 -17.35 -7.25 9.26
C HIS A 104 -17.70 -7.02 7.79
N LYS A 105 -18.54 -7.90 7.25
CA LYS A 105 -19.24 -7.69 5.98
C LYS A 105 -20.60 -7.06 6.26
N VAL A 106 -20.99 -6.04 5.52
CA VAL A 106 -22.25 -5.32 5.73
C VAL A 106 -23.11 -5.35 4.48
N ALA A 107 -24.31 -5.94 4.58
CA ALA A 107 -25.30 -5.96 3.50
C ALA A 107 -26.21 -4.71 3.61
N ILE A 108 -26.24 -3.90 2.56
CA ILE A 108 -27.08 -2.70 2.48
C ILE A 108 -28.40 -3.05 1.78
N CYS A 109 -29.50 -3.00 2.52
CA CYS A 109 -30.84 -3.27 2.02
C CYS A 109 -31.61 -1.96 1.85
N GLU A 110 -31.89 -1.58 0.60
CA GLU A 110 -32.56 -0.33 0.22
C GLU A 110 -34.03 -0.51 -0.13
N GLN A 111 -34.78 0.59 -0.05
CA GLN A 111 -36.17 0.70 -0.52
C GLN A 111 -36.15 0.90 -2.05
N MET A 112 -36.77 -0.03 -2.79
CA MET A 112 -36.78 -0.04 -4.25
C MET A 112 -37.92 0.76 -4.86
N GLU A 113 -38.85 1.24 -4.04
CA GLU A 113 -40.05 2.02 -4.47
C GLU A 113 -40.34 3.16 -3.48
N ASP A 114 -41.01 4.20 -3.95
CA ASP A 114 -41.42 5.32 -3.11
C ASP A 114 -42.50 4.86 -2.09
N PRO A 115 -42.27 5.04 -0.78
CA PRO A 115 -43.24 4.70 0.25
C PRO A 115 -44.63 5.35 0.07
N ARG A 116 -44.72 6.48 -0.66
CA ARG A 116 -45.97 7.20 -0.94
C ARG A 116 -46.82 6.51 -1.98
N THR A 117 -46.23 5.75 -2.88
CA THR A 117 -46.90 5.06 -3.98
C THR A 117 -47.12 3.57 -3.73
N ALA A 118 -46.40 3.00 -2.76
CA ALA A 118 -46.45 1.58 -2.45
C ALA A 118 -47.81 1.12 -1.93
N LYS A 119 -48.38 0.08 -2.57
CA LYS A 119 -49.58 -0.61 -2.10
C LYS A 119 -49.17 -1.78 -1.19
N GLY A 120 -48.96 -1.50 0.13
CA GLY A 120 -48.56 -2.52 1.09
C GLY A 120 -47.17 -2.30 1.69
N ILE A 121 -46.39 -3.36 1.83
CA ILE A 121 -45.02 -3.24 2.33
C ILE A 121 -44.11 -2.79 1.18
N VAL A 122 -43.41 -1.67 1.38
CA VAL A 122 -42.39 -1.17 0.44
C VAL A 122 -41.37 -2.28 0.13
N ARG A 123 -41.18 -2.56 -1.16
CA ARG A 123 -40.20 -3.54 -1.64
C ARG A 123 -38.81 -3.11 -1.26
N ARG A 124 -38.01 -4.05 -0.73
CA ARG A 124 -36.61 -3.82 -0.33
C ARG A 124 -35.74 -4.95 -0.83
N GLU A 125 -34.53 -4.60 -1.27
CA GLU A 125 -33.56 -5.57 -1.77
C GLU A 125 -32.15 -5.18 -1.30
N VAL A 126 -31.26 -6.18 -1.19
CA VAL A 126 -29.84 -5.94 -0.93
C VAL A 126 -29.22 -5.41 -2.22
N VAL A 127 -28.83 -4.14 -2.20
CA VAL A 127 -28.25 -3.44 -3.36
C VAL A 127 -26.73 -3.59 -3.44
N ARG A 128 -26.07 -3.80 -2.31
CA ARG A 128 -24.61 -4.11 -2.26
C ARG A 128 -24.23 -4.73 -0.92
N ILE A 129 -23.12 -5.48 -0.94
CA ILE A 129 -22.44 -5.96 0.25
C ILE A 129 -21.08 -5.25 0.32
N VAL A 130 -20.82 -4.56 1.43
CA VAL A 130 -19.57 -3.86 1.67
C VAL A 130 -18.65 -4.76 2.48
N THR A 131 -17.44 -4.98 1.94
CA THR A 131 -16.36 -5.75 2.57
C THR A 131 -15.09 -4.90 2.59
N PRO A 132 -14.01 -5.28 3.32
CA PRO A 132 -12.78 -4.51 3.33
C PRO A 132 -12.24 -4.18 1.92
N GLY A 133 -12.30 -5.14 1.00
CA GLY A 133 -11.82 -4.95 -0.37
C GLY A 133 -12.82 -4.27 -1.31
N THR A 134 -14.11 -4.22 -0.96
CA THR A 134 -15.16 -3.61 -1.79
C THR A 134 -15.62 -2.25 -1.30
N ASN A 135 -14.93 -1.66 -0.33
CA ASN A 135 -15.23 -0.30 0.14
C ASN A 135 -14.84 0.74 -0.93
N LEU A 136 -15.77 1.63 -1.26
CA LEU A 136 -15.61 2.71 -2.25
C LEU A 136 -15.67 4.12 -1.61
N ASP A 137 -15.79 4.20 -0.29
CA ASP A 137 -15.81 5.50 0.40
C ASP A 137 -14.42 6.16 0.31
N MET A 138 -14.37 7.31 -0.38
CA MET A 138 -13.12 8.05 -0.59
C MET A 138 -12.52 8.57 0.73
N ASN A 139 -13.33 8.80 1.76
CA ASN A 139 -12.84 9.26 3.06
C ASN A 139 -12.19 8.12 3.87
N ALA A 140 -12.55 6.86 3.56
CA ALA A 140 -12.02 5.67 4.20
C ALA A 140 -10.77 5.11 3.50
N LEU A 141 -10.65 5.36 2.19
CA LEU A 141 -9.54 4.86 1.39
C LEU A 141 -8.33 5.80 1.48
N GLU A 142 -7.16 5.27 1.79
CA GLU A 142 -5.92 6.03 1.70
C GLU A 142 -5.71 6.52 0.26
N GLU A 143 -5.42 7.83 0.08
CA GLU A 143 -5.28 8.45 -1.24
C GLU A 143 -4.14 7.83 -2.05
N GLY A 144 -3.00 7.59 -1.42
CA GLY A 144 -1.77 7.09 -2.04
C GLY A 144 -1.64 5.56 -2.08
N LYS A 145 -2.71 4.79 -1.77
CA LYS A 145 -2.67 3.33 -1.75
C LYS A 145 -3.85 2.72 -2.50
N ASN A 146 -3.60 1.60 -3.19
CA ASN A 146 -4.65 0.79 -3.80
C ASN A 146 -5.36 -0.07 -2.74
N ASN A 147 -6.64 -0.40 -2.99
CA ASN A 147 -7.45 -1.28 -2.13
C ASN A 147 -7.72 -2.60 -2.84
N TYR A 148 -6.74 -3.51 -2.82
CA TYR A 148 -6.85 -4.77 -3.54
C TYR A 148 -7.68 -5.82 -2.80
N ILE A 149 -8.52 -6.54 -3.58
CA ILE A 149 -9.03 -7.86 -3.25
C ILE A 149 -8.20 -8.86 -4.04
N LEU A 150 -7.74 -9.91 -3.38
CA LEU A 150 -6.98 -10.97 -4.01
C LEU A 150 -7.77 -12.29 -3.95
N CYS A 151 -7.81 -13.02 -5.04
CA CYS A 151 -8.34 -14.38 -5.08
C CYS A 151 -7.23 -15.34 -5.42
N ALA A 152 -7.03 -16.37 -4.58
CA ALA A 152 -6.03 -17.42 -4.77
C ALA A 152 -6.70 -18.77 -4.95
N PHE A 153 -6.45 -19.43 -6.08
CA PHE A 153 -6.91 -20.78 -6.38
C PHE A 153 -5.75 -21.77 -6.27
N TYR A 154 -5.76 -22.55 -5.21
CA TYR A 154 -4.72 -23.54 -4.91
C TYR A 154 -5.06 -24.91 -5.47
N THR A 155 -4.15 -25.46 -6.28
CA THR A 155 -4.18 -26.84 -6.77
C THR A 155 -2.84 -27.52 -6.51
N SER A 156 -2.75 -28.84 -6.75
CA SER A 156 -1.52 -29.63 -6.52
C SER A 156 -0.36 -29.32 -7.49
N GLY A 157 -0.55 -28.44 -8.48
CA GLY A 157 0.47 -28.18 -9.51
C GLY A 157 0.87 -26.73 -9.66
N GLN A 158 -0.08 -25.81 -9.59
CA GLN A 158 0.13 -24.36 -9.72
C GLN A 158 -0.93 -23.60 -8.92
N ILE A 159 -0.62 -22.38 -8.53
CA ILE A 159 -1.54 -21.52 -7.79
C ILE A 159 -1.89 -20.35 -8.68
N GLY A 160 -3.17 -20.24 -9.03
CA GLY A 160 -3.70 -19.07 -9.76
C GLY A 160 -3.98 -17.92 -8.80
N ILE A 161 -3.61 -16.71 -9.20
CA ILE A 161 -3.81 -15.48 -8.45
C ILE A 161 -4.51 -14.46 -9.34
N ALA A 162 -5.59 -13.88 -8.83
CA ALA A 162 -6.22 -12.71 -9.42
C ALA A 162 -6.32 -11.59 -8.37
N ALA A 163 -5.98 -10.37 -8.76
CA ALA A 163 -6.06 -9.20 -7.90
C ALA A 163 -6.90 -8.12 -8.57
N ALA A 164 -7.87 -7.54 -7.87
CA ALA A 164 -8.68 -6.43 -8.37
C ALA A 164 -8.74 -5.29 -7.35
N ASP A 165 -8.65 -4.07 -7.84
CA ASP A 165 -9.00 -2.86 -7.10
C ASP A 165 -10.21 -2.21 -7.79
N ILE A 166 -11.37 -2.38 -7.19
CA ILE A 166 -12.61 -1.85 -7.75
C ILE A 166 -12.69 -0.32 -7.68
N SER A 167 -11.92 0.33 -6.81
CA SER A 167 -11.89 1.79 -6.70
C SER A 167 -11.13 2.46 -7.85
N THR A 168 -10.18 1.76 -8.47
CA THR A 168 -9.36 2.27 -9.58
C THR A 168 -9.60 1.56 -10.91
N GLY A 169 -10.27 0.39 -10.88
CA GLY A 169 -10.53 -0.43 -12.07
C GLY A 169 -9.34 -1.29 -12.51
N ASP A 170 -8.35 -1.51 -11.65
CA ASP A 170 -7.24 -2.45 -11.94
C ASP A 170 -7.68 -3.89 -11.75
N PHE A 171 -7.33 -4.75 -12.73
CA PHE A 171 -7.55 -6.19 -12.67
C PHE A 171 -6.34 -6.94 -13.24
N LEU A 172 -5.70 -7.74 -12.40
CA LEU A 172 -4.40 -8.38 -12.65
C LEU A 172 -4.51 -9.89 -12.43
N VAL A 173 -3.74 -10.66 -13.22
CA VAL A 173 -3.71 -12.13 -13.14
C VAL A 173 -2.29 -12.63 -13.25
N THR A 174 -1.95 -13.63 -12.46
CA THR A 174 -0.68 -14.34 -12.52
C THR A 174 -0.82 -15.78 -12.01
N GLU A 175 0.23 -16.56 -12.19
CA GLU A 175 0.37 -17.89 -11.59
C GLU A 175 1.72 -18.04 -10.90
N VAL A 176 1.73 -18.77 -9.80
CA VAL A 176 2.92 -19.07 -9.03
C VAL A 176 3.04 -20.56 -8.73
N PRO A 177 4.27 -21.12 -8.67
CA PRO A 177 4.48 -22.56 -8.55
C PRO A 177 4.25 -23.10 -7.14
N ASP A 178 4.33 -22.29 -6.10
CA ASP A 178 4.31 -22.74 -4.71
C ASP A 178 3.73 -21.70 -3.74
N THR A 179 3.51 -22.11 -2.50
CA THR A 179 2.96 -21.26 -1.44
C THR A 179 3.92 -20.18 -0.96
N VAL A 180 5.23 -20.32 -1.15
CA VAL A 180 6.22 -19.29 -0.81
C VAL A 180 6.09 -18.12 -1.76
N LYS A 181 5.98 -18.41 -3.06
CA LYS A 181 5.71 -17.39 -4.09
C LYS A 181 4.34 -16.73 -3.92
N LEU A 182 3.32 -17.51 -3.54
CA LEU A 182 2.01 -16.96 -3.21
C LEU A 182 2.11 -15.98 -2.02
N TYR A 183 2.88 -16.33 -0.99
CA TYR A 183 3.10 -15.46 0.15
C TYR A 183 3.76 -14.14 -0.28
N ASP A 184 4.79 -14.19 -1.13
CA ASP A 184 5.47 -13.00 -1.67
C ASP A 184 4.51 -12.09 -2.46
N GLU A 185 3.63 -12.67 -3.30
CA GLU A 185 2.62 -11.92 -4.05
C GLU A 185 1.57 -11.28 -3.12
N ILE A 186 1.07 -12.00 -2.12
CA ILE A 186 0.13 -11.44 -1.14
C ILE A 186 0.74 -10.24 -0.43
N ILE A 187 1.99 -10.36 0.03
CA ILE A 187 2.71 -9.23 0.64
C ILE A 187 2.90 -8.09 -0.36
N GLY A 188 3.20 -8.42 -1.62
CA GLY A 188 3.37 -7.42 -2.69
C GLY A 188 2.14 -6.57 -2.97
N TYR A 189 0.96 -7.17 -2.94
CA TYR A 189 -0.31 -6.45 -3.10
C TYR A 189 -0.79 -5.80 -1.81
N SER A 190 -0.41 -6.31 -0.65
CA SER A 190 -0.96 -5.91 0.66
C SER A 190 -2.49 -5.79 0.62
N PRO A 191 -3.22 -6.85 0.20
CA PRO A 191 -4.65 -6.77 -0.03
C PRO A 191 -5.43 -6.59 1.26
N ALA A 192 -6.59 -5.92 1.17
CA ALA A 192 -7.52 -5.81 2.28
C ALA A 192 -8.32 -7.10 2.51
N GLU A 193 -8.54 -7.89 1.44
CA GLU A 193 -9.29 -9.15 1.50
C GLU A 193 -8.64 -10.20 0.61
N LEU A 194 -8.54 -11.45 1.12
CA LEU A 194 -8.09 -12.63 0.40
C LEU A 194 -9.23 -13.64 0.31
N LEU A 195 -9.63 -13.94 -0.91
CA LEU A 195 -10.56 -15.03 -1.22
C LEU A 195 -9.76 -16.28 -1.58
N CYS A 196 -10.19 -17.44 -1.10
CA CYS A 196 -9.49 -18.68 -1.44
C CYS A 196 -10.43 -19.88 -1.43
N ASN A 197 -9.96 -21.00 -2.04
CA ASN A 197 -10.62 -22.28 -1.89
C ASN A 197 -10.18 -22.98 -0.59
N ASP A 198 -10.95 -23.96 -0.12
CA ASP A 198 -10.67 -24.71 1.12
C ASP A 198 -9.29 -25.39 1.09
N ALA A 199 -8.83 -25.83 -0.09
CA ALA A 199 -7.52 -26.45 -0.25
C ALA A 199 -6.36 -25.54 0.17
N LEU A 200 -6.48 -24.22 0.01
CA LEU A 200 -5.46 -23.27 0.46
C LEU A 200 -5.38 -23.21 1.98
N LEU A 201 -6.50 -23.28 2.71
CA LEU A 201 -6.50 -23.29 4.18
C LEU A 201 -5.78 -24.54 4.74
N MET A 202 -5.83 -25.66 4.00
CA MET A 202 -5.15 -26.91 4.37
C MET A 202 -3.68 -26.94 3.92
N SER A 203 -3.21 -25.91 3.22
CA SER A 203 -1.83 -25.76 2.76
C SER A 203 -0.89 -25.35 3.89
N ARG A 204 0.42 -25.35 3.62
CA ARG A 204 1.44 -24.86 4.56
C ARG A 204 1.59 -23.34 4.61
N LEU A 205 0.67 -22.58 4.02
CA LEU A 205 0.69 -21.12 4.06
C LEU A 205 0.36 -20.62 5.47
N ASP A 206 1.22 -19.80 6.04
CA ASP A 206 0.99 -19.21 7.35
C ASP A 206 0.00 -18.03 7.24
N LEU A 207 -1.28 -18.35 7.30
CA LEU A 207 -2.35 -17.36 7.29
C LEU A 207 -2.43 -16.54 8.58
N GLY A 208 -1.93 -17.08 9.70
CA GLY A 208 -1.88 -16.37 10.99
C GLY A 208 -0.91 -15.19 10.91
N ASP A 209 0.27 -15.41 10.36
CA ASP A 209 1.27 -14.37 10.12
C ASP A 209 0.75 -13.29 9.15
N LEU A 210 0.12 -13.68 8.04
CA LEU A 210 -0.47 -12.76 7.08
C LEU A 210 -1.59 -11.88 7.71
N ARG A 211 -2.47 -12.48 8.52
CA ARG A 211 -3.53 -11.75 9.23
C ARG A 211 -2.96 -10.73 10.20
N SER A 212 -1.94 -11.11 10.98
CA SER A 212 -1.33 -10.22 11.98
C SER A 212 -0.56 -9.06 11.35
N ARG A 213 0.12 -9.29 10.23
CA ARG A 213 0.96 -8.28 9.56
C ARG A 213 0.18 -7.30 8.68
N LEU A 214 -0.81 -7.80 7.95
CA LEU A 214 -1.55 -7.02 6.94
C LEU A 214 -2.95 -6.60 7.39
N SER A 215 -3.40 -7.03 8.59
CA SER A 215 -4.81 -6.92 8.99
C SER A 215 -5.76 -7.57 7.95
N LEU A 216 -5.28 -8.65 7.31
CA LEU A 216 -5.89 -9.29 6.16
C LEU A 216 -7.15 -10.08 6.56
N GLN A 217 -8.27 -9.76 5.93
CA GLN A 217 -9.47 -10.60 6.01
C GLN A 217 -9.37 -11.76 5.03
N VAL A 218 -9.47 -13.00 5.53
CA VAL A 218 -9.44 -14.21 4.68
C VAL A 218 -10.81 -14.85 4.67
N SER A 219 -11.38 -14.99 3.47
CA SER A 219 -12.70 -15.60 3.23
C SER A 219 -12.57 -16.78 2.29
N THR A 220 -13.20 -17.91 2.65
CA THR A 220 -13.31 -19.06 1.73
C THR A 220 -14.53 -18.90 0.84
N ILE A 221 -14.38 -19.27 -0.42
CA ILE A 221 -15.47 -19.33 -1.39
C ILE A 221 -15.62 -20.75 -1.93
N GLY A 222 -16.88 -21.15 -2.19
CA GLY A 222 -17.20 -22.52 -2.59
C GLY A 222 -16.53 -22.94 -3.91
N THR A 223 -16.32 -24.23 -4.08
CA THR A 223 -15.68 -24.81 -5.29
C THR A 223 -16.41 -24.47 -6.58
N SER A 224 -17.72 -24.21 -6.53
CA SER A 224 -18.54 -23.79 -7.69
C SER A 224 -18.11 -22.44 -8.28
N PHE A 225 -17.38 -21.60 -7.54
CA PHE A 225 -16.82 -20.36 -8.06
C PHE A 225 -15.65 -20.60 -9.02
N PHE A 226 -14.97 -21.73 -8.88
CA PHE A 226 -13.77 -22.10 -9.65
C PHE A 226 -14.06 -23.10 -10.79
N GLU A 227 -15.31 -23.22 -11.18
CA GLU A 227 -15.69 -24.06 -12.32
C GLU A 227 -15.24 -23.42 -13.64
N GLU A 228 -14.42 -24.10 -14.43
CA GLU A 228 -13.78 -23.61 -15.64
C GLU A 228 -14.76 -23.05 -16.65
N SER A 229 -15.81 -23.81 -16.97
CA SER A 229 -16.82 -23.41 -17.95
C SER A 229 -17.52 -22.10 -17.56
N SER A 230 -17.84 -21.95 -16.29
CA SER A 230 -18.48 -20.77 -15.71
C SER A 230 -17.55 -19.58 -15.65
N ALA A 231 -16.30 -19.79 -15.20
CA ALA A 231 -15.28 -18.75 -15.09
C ALA A 231 -14.93 -18.16 -16.47
N VAL A 232 -14.64 -19.01 -17.45
CA VAL A 232 -14.31 -18.58 -18.82
C VAL A 232 -15.47 -17.81 -19.44
N LYS A 233 -16.70 -18.37 -19.35
CA LYS A 233 -17.90 -17.71 -19.89
C LYS A 233 -18.09 -16.32 -19.29
N LEU A 234 -18.01 -16.20 -17.98
CA LEU A 234 -18.19 -14.92 -17.27
C LEU A 234 -17.14 -13.88 -17.70
N LEU A 235 -15.86 -14.26 -17.82
CA LEU A 235 -14.79 -13.36 -18.28
C LEU A 235 -15.02 -12.90 -19.72
N LEU A 236 -15.38 -13.81 -20.65
CA LEU A 236 -15.63 -13.47 -22.05
C LEU A 236 -16.83 -12.53 -22.19
N GLU A 237 -17.91 -12.77 -21.44
CA GLU A 237 -19.12 -11.94 -21.43
C GLU A 237 -18.82 -10.54 -20.85
N HIS A 238 -18.11 -10.46 -19.73
CA HIS A 238 -17.77 -9.20 -19.07
C HIS A 238 -16.89 -8.30 -19.95
N PHE A 239 -15.79 -8.85 -20.49
CA PHE A 239 -14.86 -8.10 -21.34
C PHE A 239 -15.29 -8.02 -22.81
N ARG A 240 -16.45 -8.60 -23.17
CA ARG A 240 -17.04 -8.58 -24.53
C ARG A 240 -16.05 -9.07 -25.59
N THR A 241 -15.41 -10.18 -25.32
CA THR A 241 -14.42 -10.81 -26.21
C THR A 241 -14.79 -12.26 -26.51
N SER A 242 -14.25 -12.81 -27.61
CA SER A 242 -14.56 -14.17 -28.06
C SER A 242 -13.54 -15.22 -27.62
N SER A 243 -12.38 -14.80 -27.08
CA SER A 243 -11.33 -15.72 -26.70
C SER A 243 -10.45 -15.23 -25.55
N LEU A 244 -9.88 -16.16 -24.76
CA LEU A 244 -8.92 -15.87 -23.70
C LEU A 244 -7.61 -15.27 -24.25
N LEU A 245 -7.23 -15.63 -25.49
CA LEU A 245 -6.08 -15.06 -26.20
C LEU A 245 -6.20 -13.53 -26.33
N SER A 246 -7.40 -13.02 -26.66
CA SER A 246 -7.65 -11.59 -26.74
C SER A 246 -7.51 -10.87 -25.39
N LEU A 247 -7.67 -11.60 -24.29
CA LEU A 247 -7.45 -11.10 -22.94
C LEU A 247 -5.98 -11.23 -22.49
N GLY A 248 -5.16 -12.03 -23.20
CA GLY A 248 -3.77 -12.30 -22.86
C GLY A 248 -3.60 -13.16 -21.62
N ILE A 249 -4.59 -14.01 -21.29
CA ILE A 249 -4.61 -14.90 -20.12
C ILE A 249 -4.66 -16.40 -20.47
N GLU A 250 -4.53 -16.76 -21.73
CA GLU A 250 -4.60 -18.15 -22.20
C GLU A 250 -3.52 -19.05 -21.57
N ASP A 251 -2.33 -18.46 -21.34
CA ASP A 251 -1.20 -19.17 -20.72
C ASP A 251 -1.32 -19.29 -19.18
N PHE A 252 -2.42 -18.81 -18.59
CA PHE A 252 -2.65 -18.79 -17.14
C PHE A 252 -3.94 -19.51 -16.75
N PRO A 253 -4.03 -20.85 -16.91
CA PRO A 253 -5.28 -21.59 -16.65
C PRO A 253 -5.78 -21.49 -15.21
N SER A 254 -4.90 -21.66 -14.20
CA SER A 254 -5.29 -21.50 -12.79
C SER A 254 -5.57 -20.05 -12.44
N GLY A 255 -4.84 -19.10 -13.05
CA GLY A 255 -5.07 -17.65 -12.93
C GLY A 255 -6.42 -17.25 -13.52
N THR A 256 -6.84 -17.88 -14.63
CA THR A 256 -8.16 -17.66 -15.24
C THR A 256 -9.28 -18.10 -14.31
N LEU A 257 -9.13 -19.25 -13.62
CA LEU A 257 -10.11 -19.71 -12.63
C LEU A 257 -10.20 -18.73 -11.44
N ALA A 258 -9.06 -18.27 -10.93
CA ALA A 258 -9.03 -17.27 -9.87
C ALA A 258 -9.67 -15.95 -10.30
N ALA A 259 -9.45 -15.52 -11.55
CA ALA A 259 -10.04 -14.29 -12.11
C ALA A 259 -11.56 -14.41 -12.28
N GLY A 260 -12.04 -15.55 -12.79
CA GLY A 260 -13.47 -15.81 -12.91
C GLY A 260 -14.18 -15.86 -11.56
N ALA A 261 -13.57 -16.52 -10.57
CA ALA A 261 -14.09 -16.59 -9.21
C ALA A 261 -14.13 -15.18 -8.55
N LEU A 262 -13.07 -14.40 -8.70
CA LEU A 262 -13.03 -13.02 -8.21
C LEU A 262 -14.11 -12.15 -8.86
N LEU A 263 -14.25 -12.21 -10.18
CA LEU A 263 -15.25 -11.43 -10.91
C LEU A 263 -16.67 -11.81 -10.48
N ARG A 264 -16.94 -13.10 -10.30
CA ARG A 264 -18.25 -13.58 -9.79
C ARG A 264 -18.52 -13.05 -8.38
N TYR A 265 -17.53 -13.12 -7.48
CA TYR A 265 -17.63 -12.56 -6.14
C TYR A 265 -17.95 -11.05 -6.15
N LEU A 266 -17.30 -10.30 -7.05
CA LEU A 266 -17.57 -8.87 -7.22
C LEU A 266 -18.99 -8.61 -7.73
N TYR A 267 -19.51 -9.40 -8.67
CA TYR A 267 -20.90 -9.31 -9.11
C TYR A 267 -21.90 -9.62 -7.97
N ASP A 268 -21.60 -10.66 -7.19
CA ASP A 268 -22.47 -11.07 -6.07
C ASP A 268 -22.49 -10.02 -4.95
N THR A 269 -21.37 -9.33 -4.72
CA THR A 269 -21.26 -8.30 -3.66
C THR A 269 -21.72 -6.91 -4.12
N GLN A 270 -21.37 -6.49 -5.33
CA GLN A 270 -21.66 -5.15 -5.82
C GLN A 270 -23.02 -5.00 -6.52
N LYS A 271 -23.62 -6.10 -6.98
CA LYS A 271 -24.95 -6.12 -7.64
C LYS A 271 -25.09 -5.13 -8.80
N ASN A 272 -23.99 -4.80 -9.49
CA ASN A 272 -23.94 -3.86 -10.61
C ASN A 272 -23.13 -4.40 -11.78
N SER A 273 -23.00 -3.62 -12.87
CA SER A 273 -22.34 -4.04 -14.10
C SER A 273 -20.81 -4.10 -14.05
N LEU A 274 -20.15 -3.62 -12.99
CA LEU A 274 -18.69 -3.52 -12.85
C LEU A 274 -18.00 -2.90 -14.09
N SER A 275 -18.64 -1.93 -14.72
CA SER A 275 -18.21 -1.36 -16.01
C SER A 275 -16.89 -0.59 -15.92
N ASN A 276 -16.42 -0.30 -14.71
CA ASN A 276 -15.09 0.26 -14.47
C ASN A 276 -13.95 -0.77 -14.62
N LEU A 277 -14.23 -2.07 -14.54
CA LEU A 277 -13.24 -3.13 -14.82
C LEU A 277 -13.19 -3.36 -16.34
N THR A 278 -12.47 -2.50 -17.08
CA THR A 278 -12.47 -2.52 -18.54
C THR A 278 -11.41 -3.45 -19.14
N ARG A 279 -10.40 -3.84 -18.37
CA ARG A 279 -9.27 -4.67 -18.85
C ARG A 279 -8.74 -5.58 -17.76
N ILE A 280 -8.35 -6.78 -18.18
CA ILE A 280 -7.54 -7.70 -17.38
C ILE A 280 -6.10 -7.68 -17.90
N ARG A 281 -5.11 -7.77 -17.03
CA ARG A 281 -3.69 -7.80 -17.39
C ARG A 281 -3.01 -8.99 -16.74
N ALA A 282 -2.47 -9.89 -17.57
CA ALA A 282 -1.60 -10.95 -17.08
C ALA A 282 -0.15 -10.44 -16.94
N TYR A 283 0.58 -10.99 -15.99
CA TYR A 283 2.01 -10.80 -15.86
C TYR A 283 2.68 -12.09 -15.42
N ALA A 284 3.88 -12.35 -15.96
CA ALA A 284 4.67 -13.51 -15.57
C ALA A 284 5.37 -13.27 -14.23
N SER A 285 5.40 -14.27 -13.37
CA SER A 285 6.24 -14.31 -12.17
C SER A 285 7.70 -14.08 -12.57
N GLY A 286 8.36 -13.05 -12.02
CA GLY A 286 9.74 -12.66 -12.37
C GLY A 286 9.87 -11.40 -13.20
N LYS A 287 8.77 -10.77 -13.64
CA LYS A 287 8.79 -9.44 -14.25
C LYS A 287 9.28 -8.37 -13.26
N TYR A 288 9.00 -8.55 -12.00
CA TYR A 288 9.38 -7.65 -10.92
C TYR A 288 10.43 -8.26 -10.01
N MET A 289 11.29 -7.42 -9.45
CA MET A 289 12.23 -7.80 -8.42
C MET A 289 11.45 -8.26 -7.16
N LEU A 290 11.78 -9.45 -6.68
CA LEU A 290 11.13 -9.98 -5.49
C LEU A 290 11.74 -9.37 -4.22
N LEU A 291 10.87 -8.84 -3.38
CA LEU A 291 11.17 -8.30 -2.07
C LEU A 291 10.29 -9.04 -1.05
N ASP A 292 10.89 -9.81 -0.17
CA ASP A 292 10.14 -10.45 0.90
C ASP A 292 9.66 -9.44 1.96
N SER A 293 8.75 -9.87 2.82
CA SER A 293 8.17 -9.00 3.85
C SER A 293 9.22 -8.42 4.81
N SER A 294 10.21 -9.23 5.17
CA SER A 294 11.32 -8.80 6.04
C SER A 294 12.15 -7.72 5.37
N THR A 295 12.46 -7.87 4.08
CA THR A 295 13.23 -6.88 3.31
C THR A 295 12.46 -5.56 3.17
N ARG A 296 11.17 -5.59 2.81
CA ARG A 296 10.33 -4.38 2.71
C ARG A 296 10.32 -3.61 4.03
N ARG A 297 10.15 -4.32 5.14
CA ARG A 297 10.16 -3.77 6.48
C ARG A 297 11.54 -3.23 6.88
N ASN A 298 12.60 -4.03 6.71
CA ASN A 298 13.95 -3.66 7.12
C ASN A 298 14.53 -2.48 6.34
N LEU A 299 14.12 -2.30 5.07
CA LEU A 299 14.50 -1.16 4.24
C LEU A 299 13.58 0.05 4.44
N GLU A 300 12.51 -0.08 5.22
CA GLU A 300 11.54 1.00 5.50
C GLU A 300 11.06 1.68 4.20
N LEU A 301 10.58 0.86 3.24
CA LEU A 301 10.25 1.35 1.91
C LEU A 301 9.08 2.34 1.91
N THR A 302 7.98 2.00 2.58
CA THR A 302 6.74 2.78 2.56
C THR A 302 6.41 3.42 3.92
N GLN A 303 6.88 2.81 5.02
CA GLN A 303 6.65 3.27 6.40
C GLN A 303 7.81 2.87 7.32
N THR A 304 7.97 3.61 8.43
CA THR A 304 9.00 3.33 9.42
C THR A 304 8.66 2.08 10.25
N LEU A 305 9.70 1.37 10.70
CA LEU A 305 9.56 0.15 11.52
C LEU A 305 8.84 0.41 12.85
N ARG A 306 9.21 1.49 13.54
CA ARG A 306 8.78 1.77 14.91
C ARG A 306 7.40 2.42 14.96
N ASP A 307 7.22 3.51 14.21
CA ASP A 307 6.04 4.37 14.33
C ASP A 307 5.00 4.11 13.23
N LYS A 308 5.31 3.24 12.27
CA LYS A 308 4.48 2.95 11.08
C LYS A 308 4.03 4.22 10.34
N LYS A 309 4.90 5.24 10.30
CA LYS A 309 4.65 6.52 9.63
C LYS A 309 5.35 6.58 8.29
N LYS A 310 4.75 7.30 7.31
CA LYS A 310 5.36 7.59 6.02
C LYS A 310 6.65 8.41 6.17
N ARG A 311 6.67 9.41 7.08
CA ARG A 311 7.85 10.26 7.30
C ARG A 311 9.00 9.43 7.89
N GLY A 312 10.13 9.43 7.19
CA GLY A 312 11.31 8.63 7.53
C GLY A 312 11.43 7.35 6.70
N SER A 313 10.51 7.07 5.76
CA SER A 313 10.60 5.97 4.80
C SER A 313 11.22 6.44 3.47
N LEU A 314 11.56 5.49 2.58
CA LEU A 314 12.01 5.82 1.22
C LEU A 314 10.91 6.53 0.42
N LEU A 315 9.66 6.08 0.54
CA LEU A 315 8.51 6.71 -0.10
C LEU A 315 8.39 8.19 0.30
N TRP A 316 8.63 8.55 1.56
CA TRP A 316 8.59 9.96 2.01
C TRP A 316 9.61 10.86 1.27
N VAL A 317 10.79 10.32 0.97
CA VAL A 317 11.81 11.05 0.22
C VAL A 317 11.37 11.25 -1.22
N LEU A 318 10.91 10.18 -1.89
CA LEU A 318 10.65 10.16 -3.33
C LEU A 318 9.28 10.74 -3.72
N ASP A 319 8.29 10.66 -2.81
CA ASP A 319 6.94 11.09 -3.12
C ASP A 319 6.77 12.60 -2.92
N LYS A 320 6.84 13.29 -4.05
CA LYS A 320 6.50 14.70 -4.24
C LYS A 320 5.45 14.84 -5.34
N THR A 321 4.66 13.80 -5.56
CA THR A 321 3.57 13.79 -6.54
C THR A 321 2.52 14.85 -6.19
N CYS A 322 1.78 15.29 -7.20
CA CYS A 322 0.73 16.29 -7.09
C CYS A 322 -0.66 15.66 -7.11
N THR A 323 -0.78 14.43 -7.62
CA THR A 323 -2.04 13.70 -7.77
C THR A 323 -2.06 12.41 -6.94
N ALA A 324 -3.23 12.00 -6.47
CA ALA A 324 -3.40 10.71 -5.79
C ALA A 324 -3.03 9.51 -6.68
N MET A 325 -3.34 9.61 -7.98
CA MET A 325 -3.00 8.59 -8.99
C MET A 325 -1.48 8.42 -9.13
N GLY A 326 -0.73 9.54 -9.19
CA GLY A 326 0.74 9.52 -9.20
C GLY A 326 1.33 8.93 -7.93
N ALA A 327 0.79 9.27 -6.77
CA ALA A 327 1.21 8.72 -5.48
C ALA A 327 1.02 7.19 -5.42
N ARG A 328 -0.14 6.67 -5.86
CA ARG A 328 -0.41 5.22 -5.95
C ARG A 328 0.57 4.52 -6.90
N LEU A 329 0.84 5.13 -8.06
CA LEU A 329 1.78 4.57 -9.02
C LEU A 329 3.21 4.53 -8.47
N LEU A 330 3.67 5.59 -7.80
CA LEU A 330 5.00 5.64 -7.19
C LEU A 330 5.13 4.63 -6.04
N HIS A 331 4.09 4.47 -5.23
CA HIS A 331 4.01 3.43 -4.20
C HIS A 331 4.18 2.04 -4.84
N ARG A 332 3.45 1.76 -5.93
CA ARG A 332 3.58 0.51 -6.69
C ARG A 332 4.99 0.31 -7.27
N PHE A 333 5.66 1.36 -7.75
CA PHE A 333 7.03 1.26 -8.23
C PHE A 333 7.99 0.74 -7.16
N LEU A 334 7.82 1.19 -5.91
CA LEU A 334 8.63 0.73 -4.78
C LEU A 334 8.32 -0.71 -4.37
N GLU A 335 7.07 -1.13 -4.48
CA GLU A 335 6.66 -2.50 -4.13
C GLU A 335 6.97 -3.51 -5.23
N GLN A 336 6.99 -3.06 -6.49
CA GLN A 336 7.24 -3.88 -7.68
C GLN A 336 8.33 -3.25 -8.57
N PRO A 337 9.62 -3.22 -8.11
CA PRO A 337 10.73 -2.73 -8.93
C PRO A 337 10.91 -3.61 -10.17
N LEU A 338 11.33 -3.03 -11.29
CA LEU A 338 11.50 -3.73 -12.56
C LEU A 338 12.79 -4.57 -12.59
N THR A 339 12.75 -5.70 -13.29
CA THR A 339 13.94 -6.50 -13.60
C THR A 339 14.46 -6.24 -15.03
N SER A 340 13.59 -5.78 -15.93
CA SER A 340 13.93 -5.52 -17.33
C SER A 340 14.69 -4.21 -17.48
N ARG A 341 15.95 -4.27 -17.91
CA ARG A 341 16.80 -3.12 -18.19
C ARG A 341 16.13 -2.13 -19.17
N GLN A 342 15.50 -2.64 -20.23
CA GLN A 342 14.86 -1.78 -21.21
C GLN A 342 13.70 -0.96 -20.62
N GLU A 343 12.88 -1.57 -19.75
CA GLU A 343 11.80 -0.85 -19.10
C GLU A 343 12.32 0.16 -18.06
N ILE A 344 13.43 -0.18 -17.37
CA ILE A 344 14.11 0.73 -16.43
C ILE A 344 14.69 1.93 -17.16
N GLU A 345 15.42 1.71 -18.25
CA GLU A 345 16.04 2.79 -19.06
C GLU A 345 14.99 3.74 -19.61
N LYS A 346 13.84 3.24 -20.09
CA LYS A 346 12.70 4.10 -20.51
C LYS A 346 12.21 5.03 -19.40
N ARG A 347 12.11 4.52 -18.15
CA ARG A 347 11.73 5.38 -17.02
C ARG A 347 12.79 6.43 -16.73
N LEU A 348 14.08 6.01 -16.71
CA LEU A 348 15.21 6.92 -16.50
C LEU A 348 15.28 8.00 -17.58
N ASP A 349 14.97 7.67 -18.84
CA ASP A 349 14.92 8.62 -19.95
C ASP A 349 13.85 9.69 -19.72
N CYS A 350 12.64 9.30 -19.28
CA CYS A 350 11.58 10.25 -18.95
C CYS A 350 11.98 11.16 -17.77
N VAL A 351 12.60 10.61 -16.72
CA VAL A 351 13.06 11.38 -15.55
C VAL A 351 14.16 12.36 -15.95
N GLU A 352 15.11 11.94 -16.79
CA GLU A 352 16.19 12.79 -17.31
C GLU A 352 15.64 13.90 -18.19
N SER A 353 14.70 13.59 -19.09
CA SER A 353 14.06 14.55 -19.98
C SER A 353 13.37 15.67 -19.20
N LEU A 354 12.59 15.33 -18.19
CA LEU A 354 11.95 16.32 -17.29
C LEU A 354 12.96 17.09 -16.43
N GLY A 355 14.09 16.49 -16.11
CA GLY A 355 15.18 17.15 -15.38
C GLY A 355 15.94 18.17 -16.22
N ALA A 356 16.00 17.98 -17.53
CA ALA A 356 16.65 18.91 -18.44
C ALA A 356 15.85 20.23 -18.65
N VAL A 357 14.54 20.21 -18.39
CA VAL A 357 13.59 21.32 -18.56
C VAL A 357 12.84 21.59 -17.25
N SER A 358 13.57 22.07 -16.27
CA SER A 358 13.03 22.23 -14.89
C SER A 358 11.86 23.22 -14.79
N VAL A 359 11.84 24.28 -15.62
CA VAL A 359 10.77 25.29 -15.63
C VAL A 359 9.48 24.67 -16.15
N ASP A 360 9.54 23.99 -17.30
CA ASP A 360 8.36 23.37 -17.93
C ASP A 360 7.85 22.22 -17.06
N ARG A 361 8.77 21.44 -16.42
CA ARG A 361 8.40 20.43 -15.44
C ARG A 361 7.62 21.02 -14.26
N ASP A 362 8.07 22.16 -13.71
CA ASP A 362 7.41 22.78 -12.56
C ASP A 362 6.06 23.38 -12.98
N GLU A 363 5.93 23.92 -14.19
CA GLU A 363 4.65 24.34 -14.77
C GLU A 363 3.70 23.14 -14.95
N LEU A 364 4.18 22.03 -15.52
CA LEU A 364 3.42 20.79 -15.61
C LEU A 364 2.87 20.35 -14.24
N ARG A 365 3.69 20.46 -13.19
CA ARG A 365 3.29 20.12 -11.83
C ARG A 365 2.20 21.03 -11.27
N GLU A 366 2.20 22.32 -11.61
CA GLU A 366 1.11 23.23 -11.21
C GLU A 366 -0.23 22.83 -11.85
N TYR A 367 -0.25 22.46 -13.14
CA TYR A 367 -1.46 21.96 -13.78
C TYR A 367 -1.92 20.63 -13.20
N LEU A 368 -1.00 19.70 -12.90
CA LEU A 368 -1.31 18.42 -12.30
C LEU A 368 -1.96 18.55 -10.90
N ARG A 369 -1.63 19.57 -10.10
CA ARG A 369 -2.27 19.82 -8.79
C ARG A 369 -3.77 20.09 -8.88
N SER A 370 -4.23 20.58 -10.01
CA SER A 370 -5.63 20.88 -10.25
C SER A 370 -6.40 19.67 -10.80
N VAL A 371 -5.74 18.55 -11.05
CA VAL A 371 -6.36 17.31 -11.52
C VAL A 371 -6.78 16.46 -10.32
N TYR A 372 -8.08 16.22 -10.22
CA TYR A 372 -8.66 15.34 -9.19
C TYR A 372 -8.37 13.86 -9.49
N ASP A 373 -8.71 12.99 -8.53
CA ASP A 373 -8.54 11.53 -8.68
C ASP A 373 -9.51 10.94 -9.72
N LEU A 374 -9.10 10.97 -10.97
CA LEU A 374 -9.92 10.52 -12.10
C LEU A 374 -10.27 9.02 -12.02
N GLU A 375 -9.38 8.18 -11.47
CA GLU A 375 -9.64 6.75 -11.34
C GLU A 375 -10.84 6.51 -10.42
N ARG A 376 -10.84 7.11 -9.23
CA ARG A 376 -11.92 6.98 -8.25
C ARG A 376 -13.18 7.74 -8.65
N LEU A 377 -13.05 8.91 -9.31
CA LEU A 377 -14.19 9.65 -9.86
C LEU A 377 -14.94 8.82 -10.92
N MET A 378 -14.20 8.19 -11.84
CA MET A 378 -14.82 7.37 -12.89
C MET A 378 -15.49 6.13 -12.31
N THR A 379 -14.98 5.57 -11.24
CA THR A 379 -15.66 4.49 -10.52
C THR A 379 -16.99 4.95 -9.94
N ARG A 380 -17.06 6.11 -9.27
CA ARG A 380 -18.32 6.66 -8.76
C ARG A 380 -19.34 6.94 -9.86
N ILE A 381 -18.88 7.44 -11.00
CA ILE A 381 -19.71 7.68 -12.18
C ILE A 381 -20.27 6.35 -12.71
N SER A 382 -19.42 5.34 -12.83
CA SER A 382 -19.79 3.98 -13.26
C SER A 382 -20.83 3.31 -12.34
N TYR A 383 -20.69 3.51 -11.03
CA TYR A 383 -21.61 2.98 -10.01
C TYR A 383 -22.86 3.85 -9.79
N GLN A 384 -23.03 4.87 -10.61
CA GLN A 384 -24.12 5.84 -10.51
C GLN A 384 -24.23 6.55 -9.15
N SER A 385 -23.19 6.49 -8.34
CA SER A 385 -23.10 7.12 -7.02
C SER A 385 -22.52 8.53 -7.05
N ALA A 386 -22.02 8.97 -8.22
CA ALA A 386 -21.46 10.31 -8.40
C ALA A 386 -22.55 11.39 -8.23
N ASN A 387 -22.20 12.44 -7.52
CA ASN A 387 -23.03 13.62 -7.30
C ASN A 387 -22.63 14.77 -8.26
N PRO A 388 -23.37 15.88 -8.34
CA PRO A 388 -23.06 16.98 -9.25
C PRO A 388 -21.66 17.60 -9.02
N ARG A 389 -21.15 17.65 -7.78
CA ARG A 389 -19.81 18.15 -7.46
C ARG A 389 -18.70 17.24 -8.00
N ASP A 390 -18.96 15.93 -8.07
CA ASP A 390 -18.03 14.98 -8.69
C ASP A 390 -17.87 15.26 -10.18
N LEU A 391 -18.96 15.60 -10.89
CA LEU A 391 -18.90 15.98 -12.30
C LEU A 391 -18.22 17.34 -12.50
N ILE A 392 -18.38 18.28 -11.58
CA ILE A 392 -17.62 19.54 -11.58
C ILE A 392 -16.11 19.26 -11.39
N ALA A 393 -15.74 18.40 -10.44
CA ALA A 393 -14.34 18.00 -10.27
C ALA A 393 -13.77 17.33 -11.54
N LEU A 394 -14.59 16.53 -12.24
CA LEU A 394 -14.22 15.97 -13.54
C LEU A 394 -14.03 17.07 -14.59
N ARG A 395 -14.96 18.01 -14.71
CA ARG A 395 -14.88 19.17 -15.63
C ARG A 395 -13.59 19.97 -15.39
N ASP A 396 -13.32 20.32 -14.15
CA ASP A 396 -12.15 21.13 -13.78
C ASP A 396 -10.84 20.37 -14.04
N SER A 397 -10.83 19.04 -13.88
CA SER A 397 -9.71 18.20 -14.28
C SER A 397 -9.50 18.20 -15.80
N LEU A 398 -10.58 18.09 -16.59
CA LEU A 398 -10.51 18.08 -18.06
C LEU A 398 -10.00 19.42 -18.63
N ARG A 399 -10.31 20.54 -17.99
CA ARG A 399 -9.75 21.87 -18.35
C ARG A 399 -8.22 21.88 -18.32
N MET A 400 -7.61 21.07 -17.46
CA MET A 400 -6.15 20.98 -17.34
C MET A 400 -5.50 20.13 -18.42
N PHE A 401 -6.24 19.31 -19.16
CA PHE A 401 -5.66 18.42 -20.16
C PHE A 401 -5.00 19.17 -21.33
N VAL A 402 -5.63 20.24 -21.81
CA VAL A 402 -5.07 21.06 -22.89
C VAL A 402 -3.76 21.76 -22.48
N PRO A 403 -3.70 22.49 -21.36
CA PRO A 403 -2.43 23.05 -20.87
C PRO A 403 -1.34 21.99 -20.67
N ILE A 404 -1.66 20.84 -20.06
CA ILE A 404 -0.71 19.73 -19.85
C ILE A 404 -0.16 19.24 -21.20
N LYS A 405 -1.01 19.03 -22.20
CA LYS A 405 -0.58 18.58 -23.53
C LYS A 405 0.32 19.59 -24.21
N ASN A 406 0.00 20.88 -24.13
CA ASN A 406 0.81 21.95 -24.72
C ASN A 406 2.21 21.98 -24.09
N VAL A 407 2.32 21.94 -22.77
CA VAL A 407 3.62 21.89 -22.07
C VAL A 407 4.42 20.64 -22.47
N LEU A 408 3.76 19.47 -22.60
CA LEU A 408 4.44 18.25 -23.06
C LEU A 408 4.95 18.36 -24.49
N GLU A 409 4.20 18.99 -25.40
CA GLU A 409 4.65 19.26 -26.77
C GLU A 409 5.85 20.22 -26.79
N ASP A 410 5.84 21.26 -25.97
CA ASP A 410 6.95 22.21 -25.87
C ASP A 410 8.21 21.54 -25.29
N ILE A 411 8.05 20.67 -24.28
CA ILE A 411 9.12 19.81 -23.74
C ILE A 411 9.71 18.92 -24.85
N CYS A 412 8.84 18.22 -25.61
CA CYS A 412 9.28 17.36 -26.68
C CYS A 412 10.02 18.15 -27.79
N ARG A 413 9.55 19.34 -28.19
CA ARG A 413 10.21 20.23 -29.14
C ARG A 413 11.56 20.76 -28.65
N THR A 414 11.67 21.08 -27.37
CA THR A 414 12.92 21.55 -26.75
C THR A 414 13.97 20.45 -26.73
N LEU A 415 13.57 19.20 -26.51
CA LEU A 415 14.46 18.05 -26.46
C LEU A 415 14.85 17.51 -27.85
N ASP A 416 14.02 17.72 -28.88
CA ASP A 416 14.29 17.30 -30.27
C ASP A 416 14.18 18.47 -31.25
N PRO A 417 15.20 19.33 -31.32
CA PRO A 417 15.20 20.45 -32.27
C PRO A 417 15.34 20.07 -33.75
N GLY A 418 15.32 18.74 -34.08
CA GLY A 418 15.62 18.24 -35.41
C GLY A 418 14.54 18.36 -36.49
N GLU A 419 13.26 18.53 -36.14
CA GLU A 419 12.17 18.81 -37.11
C GLU A 419 11.89 20.32 -37.19
N LYS A 420 12.70 21.03 -37.94
CA LYS A 420 12.26 22.31 -38.49
C LYS A 420 11.20 22.04 -39.55
N THR A 421 9.95 22.01 -39.16
CA THR A 421 8.85 22.21 -40.11
C THR A 421 8.99 23.59 -40.74
N ALA A 422 9.36 23.58 -42.00
CA ALA A 422 9.24 24.75 -42.88
C ALA A 422 7.75 25.04 -43.06
N ASP A 423 7.18 25.89 -42.22
CA ASP A 423 6.02 26.73 -42.53
C ASP A 423 5.53 27.43 -41.23
N ALA A 424 6.03 28.64 -41.06
CA ALA A 424 5.26 29.78 -40.56
C ALA A 424 6.20 31.00 -40.42
N ALA A 425 6.34 31.70 -41.57
CA ALA A 425 6.77 33.08 -41.57
C ALA A 425 5.70 33.92 -40.87
N PHE A 426 5.91 34.26 -39.63
CA PHE A 426 5.19 35.36 -38.99
C PHE A 426 6.20 36.48 -38.68
N SER A 427 5.96 37.59 -39.39
CA SER A 427 6.69 38.86 -39.31
C SER A 427 6.62 39.47 -37.91
N PRO A 428 7.70 39.99 -37.34
CA PRO A 428 7.61 40.71 -36.06
C PRO A 428 7.35 42.20 -36.33
N ALA A 429 6.24 42.69 -35.84
CA ALA A 429 5.99 44.13 -35.74
C ALA A 429 6.73 44.69 -34.51
N SER A 430 7.68 45.53 -34.82
CA SER A 430 8.33 46.63 -34.09
C SER A 430 7.85 46.99 -32.66
N PHE A 431 8.76 46.92 -31.69
CA PHE A 431 8.85 47.98 -30.68
C PHE A 431 10.32 48.37 -30.44
N THR A 432 10.60 49.66 -30.79
CA THR A 432 11.83 50.39 -30.61
C THR A 432 11.97 50.94 -29.19
N ALA A 433 13.18 50.81 -28.63
CA ALA A 433 13.87 51.91 -27.91
C ALA A 433 15.26 51.42 -27.46
N SER A 434 16.30 51.91 -28.08
CA SER A 434 17.29 52.91 -27.62
C SER A 434 17.99 52.51 -26.30
N SER A 435 19.30 52.34 -26.21
CA SER A 435 20.39 53.22 -26.58
C SER A 435 21.77 52.63 -26.24
N ARG A 436 22.72 52.86 -27.14
CA ARG A 436 24.15 53.20 -26.94
C ARG A 436 25.10 52.20 -26.30
N ALA A 437 26.02 51.75 -27.04
CA ALA A 437 27.36 52.18 -27.50
C ALA A 437 28.44 51.65 -26.55
N SER A 438 29.52 51.06 -26.88
CA SER A 438 30.48 51.39 -27.94
C SER A 438 31.60 50.34 -28.00
N SER A 439 31.99 49.99 -29.18
CA SER A 439 33.36 50.09 -29.77
C SER A 439 34.39 49.03 -29.39
N THR A 440 34.80 48.40 -30.36
CA THR A 440 36.02 48.35 -31.21
C THR A 440 37.00 47.28 -30.70
N THR A 441 37.59 46.43 -31.46
CA THR A 441 38.24 46.38 -32.75
C THR A 441 38.90 44.98 -32.88
N SER A 442 38.70 44.27 -33.98
CA SER A 442 39.71 43.81 -34.97
C SER A 442 40.93 43.11 -34.42
N SER A 443 41.42 42.01 -34.94
CA SER A 443 41.72 41.60 -36.29
C SER A 443 42.48 40.30 -36.33
N THR A 444 42.26 39.52 -37.38
CA THR A 444 43.21 38.78 -38.27
C THR A 444 44.10 37.67 -37.71
N ALA A 445 43.84 36.49 -38.19
CA ALA A 445 44.45 35.77 -39.32
C ALA A 445 45.79 35.04 -39.07
N SER A 446 45.83 33.87 -39.53
CA SER A 446 46.72 33.06 -40.33
C SER A 446 47.59 32.02 -39.62
N SER A 447 47.27 30.80 -39.96
CA SER A 447 48.06 29.81 -40.78
C SER A 447 49.43 29.35 -40.25
N THR A 448 49.60 28.07 -40.30
CA THR A 448 50.57 27.19 -40.93
C THR A 448 51.31 26.25 -39.98
N ASP A 449 51.15 25.01 -40.32
CA ASP A 449 52.04 23.91 -40.61
C ASP A 449 53.08 23.38 -39.60
N THR A 450 53.02 22.09 -39.53
CA THR A 450 54.02 21.03 -39.71
C THR A 450 54.72 20.41 -38.50
N ALA A 451 54.63 19.10 -38.62
CA ALA A 451 55.59 18.01 -38.44
C ALA A 451 55.85 17.36 -37.10
N SER A 452 55.30 16.14 -37.05
CA SER A 452 56.01 14.85 -36.77
C SER A 452 56.88 14.69 -35.54
N SER A 453 56.56 13.68 -34.68
CA SER A 453 57.43 12.53 -34.36
C SER A 453 56.69 11.47 -33.54
N THR A 454 56.66 10.32 -34.09
CA THR A 454 56.69 8.90 -33.65
C THR A 454 56.64 8.54 -32.14
N ALA A 455 55.59 7.80 -31.73
CA ALA A 455 55.42 6.49 -31.11
C ALA A 455 56.12 6.15 -29.78
N PRO A 456 55.62 5.16 -28.95
CA PRO A 456 54.79 4.01 -29.31
C PRO A 456 53.56 3.71 -28.41
N ALA A 457 52.69 2.89 -28.98
CA ALA A 457 51.50 2.34 -28.44
C ALA A 457 51.65 1.51 -27.15
N LYS A 458 50.74 1.75 -26.18
CA LYS A 458 50.31 0.72 -25.22
C LYS A 458 48.83 0.48 -25.41
N ALA A 459 48.54 -0.75 -25.77
CA ALA A 459 47.20 -1.27 -25.94
C ALA A 459 46.40 -1.15 -24.62
N GLY A 460 45.43 -0.27 -24.58
CA GLY A 460 44.35 -0.22 -23.61
C GLY A 460 43.10 -0.68 -24.32
N THR A 461 42.58 -1.84 -23.98
CA THR A 461 41.30 -2.34 -24.40
C THR A 461 40.22 -1.37 -23.94
N SER A 462 39.75 -0.53 -24.85
CA SER A 462 38.54 0.28 -24.63
C SER A 462 37.35 -0.65 -24.66
N VAL A 463 36.74 -0.86 -23.49
CA VAL A 463 35.38 -1.37 -23.36
C VAL A 463 34.48 -0.33 -24.03
N LYS A 464 33.81 -0.75 -25.10
CA LYS A 464 32.78 0.06 -25.79
C LYS A 464 31.71 0.43 -24.79
N ASP A 465 31.64 1.68 -24.40
CA ASP A 465 30.45 2.27 -23.79
C ASP A 465 29.35 2.21 -24.85
N THR A 466 28.23 1.60 -24.50
CA THR A 466 26.98 1.61 -25.32
C THR A 466 26.63 3.07 -25.59
N PRO A 467 26.24 3.44 -26.82
CA PRO A 467 25.88 4.81 -27.15
C PRO A 467 24.66 5.22 -26.26
N SER A 468 24.75 6.37 -25.60
CA SER A 468 23.61 7.00 -24.94
C SER A 468 22.53 7.22 -26.01
N ALA A 469 21.27 6.87 -25.70
CA ALA A 469 20.12 7.12 -26.56
C ALA A 469 20.16 8.58 -27.06
N SER A 470 19.79 8.80 -28.32
CA SER A 470 19.68 10.15 -28.89
C SER A 470 18.63 10.95 -28.10
N SER A 471 18.73 12.27 -28.11
CA SER A 471 17.74 13.14 -27.44
C SER A 471 16.32 12.88 -27.93
N SER A 472 16.16 12.53 -29.20
CA SER A 472 14.89 12.12 -29.84
C SER A 472 14.32 10.83 -29.22
N GLU A 473 15.17 9.81 -28.96
CA GLU A 473 14.72 8.57 -28.31
C GLU A 473 14.29 8.80 -26.87
N LYS A 474 14.91 9.74 -26.16
CA LYS A 474 14.54 10.09 -24.77
C LYS A 474 13.19 10.80 -24.69
N ALA A 475 12.85 11.65 -25.64
CA ALA A 475 11.56 12.35 -25.71
C ALA A 475 10.40 11.42 -26.10
N ALA A 476 10.67 10.30 -26.79
CA ALA A 476 9.64 9.37 -27.28
C ALA A 476 8.73 8.82 -26.17
N GLY A 477 9.26 8.64 -24.95
CA GLY A 477 8.48 8.20 -23.80
C GLY A 477 7.43 9.22 -23.36
N LEU A 478 7.79 10.51 -23.32
CA LEU A 478 6.87 11.61 -22.97
C LEU A 478 5.84 11.85 -24.09
N ALA A 479 6.24 11.77 -25.36
CA ALA A 479 5.34 11.88 -26.50
C ALA A 479 4.25 10.78 -26.48
N LEU A 480 4.62 9.53 -26.18
CA LEU A 480 3.67 8.43 -25.99
C LEU A 480 2.68 8.68 -24.85
N LEU A 481 3.11 9.31 -23.75
CA LEU A 481 2.22 9.66 -22.66
C LEU A 481 1.26 10.78 -23.09
N ASN A 482 1.73 11.77 -23.85
CA ASN A 482 0.91 12.85 -24.42
C ASN A 482 -0.23 12.30 -25.28
N ASP A 483 0.09 11.37 -26.20
CA ASP A 483 -0.91 10.72 -27.07
C ASP A 483 -2.00 9.98 -26.26
N ARG A 484 -1.61 9.39 -25.12
CA ARG A 484 -2.53 8.62 -24.27
C ARG A 484 -3.49 9.48 -23.45
N ILE A 485 -3.23 10.75 -23.26
CA ILE A 485 -4.15 11.67 -22.56
C ILE A 485 -5.46 11.79 -23.35
N GLY A 486 -5.40 11.69 -24.66
CA GLY A 486 -6.59 11.72 -25.51
C GLY A 486 -7.20 13.11 -25.70
N ASP A 487 -8.41 13.14 -26.28
CA ASP A 487 -9.22 14.34 -26.47
C ASP A 487 -10.61 14.18 -25.84
N PHE A 488 -10.99 15.18 -25.04
CA PHE A 488 -12.25 15.22 -24.30
C PHE A 488 -13.00 16.56 -24.52
N GLY A 489 -12.69 17.30 -25.61
CA GLY A 489 -13.27 18.61 -25.88
C GLY A 489 -14.80 18.61 -25.88
N GLU A 490 -15.43 17.67 -26.62
CA GLU A 490 -16.89 17.53 -26.66
C GLU A 490 -17.51 17.27 -25.28
N LEU A 491 -16.86 16.43 -24.48
CA LEU A 491 -17.34 16.12 -23.13
C LEU A 491 -17.16 17.28 -22.15
N LEU A 492 -16.07 18.03 -22.29
CA LEU A 492 -15.84 19.25 -21.52
C LEU A 492 -16.92 20.28 -21.83
N GLU A 493 -17.21 20.51 -23.10
CA GLU A 493 -18.28 21.42 -23.53
C GLU A 493 -19.65 20.98 -22.98
N LEU A 494 -19.97 19.69 -23.03
CA LEU A 494 -21.19 19.15 -22.43
C LEU A 494 -21.28 19.47 -20.93
N LEU A 495 -20.19 19.23 -20.17
CA LEU A 495 -20.15 19.50 -18.73
C LEU A 495 -20.25 21.00 -18.39
N GLU A 496 -19.62 21.85 -19.21
CA GLU A 496 -19.68 23.31 -19.06
C GLU A 496 -21.06 23.88 -19.34
N ASN A 497 -21.73 23.36 -20.35
CA ASN A 497 -23.05 23.81 -20.75
C ASN A 497 -24.17 23.25 -19.87
N SER A 498 -23.98 22.05 -19.27
CA SER A 498 -25.06 21.36 -18.54
C SER A 498 -25.14 21.71 -17.05
N LEU A 499 -24.00 21.97 -16.38
CA LEU A 499 -23.96 22.07 -14.92
C LEU A 499 -23.68 23.50 -14.44
N VAL A 500 -24.29 23.89 -13.34
CA VAL A 500 -23.93 25.14 -12.62
C VAL A 500 -22.57 25.00 -11.94
N ASP A 501 -21.86 26.12 -11.69
CA ASP A 501 -20.52 26.08 -11.12
C ASP A 501 -20.50 25.64 -9.63
N GLU A 502 -21.55 25.96 -8.87
CA GLU A 502 -21.70 25.59 -7.48
C GLU A 502 -22.99 24.80 -7.27
N PRO A 503 -23.03 23.51 -7.65
CA PRO A 503 -24.23 22.70 -7.51
C PRO A 503 -24.46 22.29 -6.04
N PRO A 504 -25.70 21.95 -5.66
CA PRO A 504 -26.03 21.41 -4.35
C PRO A 504 -25.32 20.08 -4.11
N VAL A 505 -25.22 19.68 -2.84
CA VAL A 505 -24.56 18.40 -2.46
C VAL A 505 -25.44 17.21 -2.84
N THR A 506 -26.75 17.36 -2.72
CA THR A 506 -27.71 16.27 -2.95
C THR A 506 -28.40 16.44 -4.30
N ILE A 507 -28.51 15.33 -5.03
CA ILE A 507 -29.16 15.30 -6.34
C ILE A 507 -30.67 15.65 -6.27
N ARG A 508 -31.29 15.46 -5.10
CA ARG A 508 -32.76 15.64 -4.91
C ARG A 508 -33.19 17.09 -4.63
N GLU A 509 -32.26 18.00 -4.38
CA GLU A 509 -32.56 19.40 -4.08
C GLU A 509 -32.86 20.23 -5.31
N GLY A 510 -32.55 19.73 -6.52
CA GLY A 510 -32.65 20.49 -7.77
C GLY A 510 -31.63 21.62 -7.85
N GLY A 511 -31.70 22.46 -8.89
CA GLY A 511 -30.81 23.61 -9.05
C GLY A 511 -29.40 23.25 -9.53
N MET A 512 -29.19 22.08 -10.13
CA MET A 512 -27.89 21.60 -10.59
C MET A 512 -27.65 21.81 -12.09
N ILE A 513 -28.70 21.99 -12.89
CA ILE A 513 -28.62 22.18 -14.34
C ILE A 513 -28.53 23.67 -14.66
N ARG A 514 -27.65 24.05 -15.59
CA ARG A 514 -27.46 25.42 -16.04
C ARG A 514 -28.64 25.88 -16.90
N SER A 515 -29.00 27.16 -16.82
CA SER A 515 -30.01 27.75 -17.70
C SER A 515 -29.50 27.75 -19.14
N GLY A 516 -30.40 27.44 -20.10
CA GLY A 516 -30.10 27.29 -21.52
C GLY A 516 -29.71 25.88 -21.95
N PHE A 517 -29.65 24.91 -21.05
CA PHE A 517 -29.31 23.51 -21.36
C PHE A 517 -30.53 22.71 -21.84
N ASP A 518 -31.72 22.95 -21.25
CA ASP A 518 -32.96 22.21 -21.53
C ASP A 518 -34.14 23.20 -21.43
N GLU A 519 -34.87 23.37 -22.54
CA GLU A 519 -35.98 24.35 -22.60
C GLU A 519 -37.12 24.03 -21.64
N ASP A 520 -37.44 22.76 -21.41
CA ASP A 520 -38.49 22.34 -20.51
C ASP A 520 -38.12 22.66 -19.05
N ILE A 521 -36.86 22.47 -18.69
CA ILE A 521 -36.32 22.83 -17.37
C ILE A 521 -36.43 24.34 -17.15
N ASP A 522 -36.00 25.15 -18.14
CA ASP A 522 -36.06 26.61 -18.04
C ASP A 522 -37.49 27.13 -17.95
N HIS A 523 -38.43 26.58 -18.74
CA HIS A 523 -39.87 26.90 -18.64
C HIS A 523 -40.45 26.61 -17.24
N LEU A 524 -40.11 25.46 -16.65
CA LEU A 524 -40.58 25.13 -15.32
C LEU A 524 -39.96 25.99 -14.22
N ARG A 525 -38.68 26.39 -14.41
CA ARG A 525 -37.98 27.30 -13.51
C ARG A 525 -38.61 28.69 -13.53
N ASP A 526 -38.92 29.20 -14.72
CA ASP A 526 -39.67 30.45 -14.91
C ASP A 526 -41.05 30.39 -14.26
N ALA A 527 -41.77 29.28 -14.45
CA ALA A 527 -43.07 29.08 -13.82
C ALA A 527 -42.98 29.07 -12.29
N ARG A 528 -41.93 28.46 -11.70
CA ARG A 528 -41.70 28.49 -10.25
C ARG A 528 -41.40 29.90 -9.74
N ASP A 529 -40.54 30.64 -10.44
CA ASP A 529 -40.13 31.98 -10.03
C ASP A 529 -41.25 33.01 -10.21
N HIS A 530 -42.04 32.91 -11.30
CA HIS A 530 -43.25 33.69 -11.49
C HIS A 530 -44.32 33.29 -10.44
N GLY A 531 -44.40 32.02 -10.04
CA GLY A 531 -45.30 31.55 -8.95
C GLY A 531 -45.01 32.26 -7.64
N ARG A 532 -43.78 32.56 -7.30
CA ARG A 532 -43.44 33.38 -6.13
C ARG A 532 -43.92 34.83 -6.25
N GLN A 533 -43.77 35.40 -7.43
CA GLN A 533 -44.30 36.74 -7.69
C GLN A 533 -45.82 36.75 -7.57
N TRP A 534 -46.53 35.75 -8.12
CA TRP A 534 -47.99 35.64 -8.01
C TRP A 534 -48.48 35.49 -6.58
N LEU A 535 -47.72 34.80 -5.74
CA LEU A 535 -48.00 34.71 -4.29
C LEU A 535 -47.80 36.05 -3.61
N MET A 536 -46.79 36.85 -3.95
CA MET A 536 -46.61 38.22 -3.45
C MET A 536 -47.68 39.17 -3.93
N ASP A 537 -48.09 39.04 -5.19
CA ASP A 537 -49.15 39.85 -5.79
C ASP A 537 -50.52 39.52 -5.14
N LEU A 538 -50.79 38.21 -4.92
CA LEU A 538 -51.98 37.76 -4.21
C LEU A 538 -51.96 38.24 -2.74
N GLU A 539 -50.84 38.20 -2.05
CA GLU A 539 -50.69 38.72 -0.69
C GLU A 539 -50.97 40.19 -0.66
N THR A 540 -50.51 40.96 -1.62
CA THR A 540 -50.68 42.40 -1.72
C THR A 540 -52.13 42.71 -2.06
N GLN A 541 -52.73 42.01 -3.04
CA GLN A 541 -54.11 42.18 -3.46
C GLN A 541 -55.11 41.88 -2.32
N ASP A 542 -54.87 40.77 -1.64
CA ASP A 542 -55.72 40.36 -0.52
C ASP A 542 -55.49 41.21 0.72
N ARG A 543 -54.31 41.80 0.93
CA ARG A 543 -54.01 42.78 1.99
C ARG A 543 -54.81 44.09 1.76
N GLU A 544 -54.87 44.54 0.50
CA GLU A 544 -55.67 45.73 0.10
C GLU A 544 -57.16 45.44 0.19
N ARG A 545 -57.66 44.29 -0.30
CA ARG A 545 -59.05 43.87 -0.29
C ARG A 545 -59.60 43.72 1.11
N THR A 546 -58.86 43.11 2.01
CA THR A 546 -59.28 42.79 3.37
C THR A 546 -58.99 43.88 4.39
N GLY A 547 -58.06 44.83 4.10
CA GLY A 547 -57.61 45.84 5.05
C GLY A 547 -56.74 45.26 6.18
N ILE A 548 -56.37 44.02 6.14
CA ILE A 548 -55.52 43.33 7.15
C ILE A 548 -54.04 43.69 6.91
N LYS A 549 -53.50 44.68 7.65
CA LYS A 549 -52.14 45.19 7.44
C LYS A 549 -51.04 44.16 7.62
N ASN A 550 -51.25 43.10 8.43
CA ASN A 550 -50.28 42.07 8.75
C ASN A 550 -50.53 40.74 8.04
N LEU A 551 -51.37 40.76 6.96
CA LEU A 551 -51.62 39.54 6.16
C LEU A 551 -50.29 39.10 5.50
N ARG A 552 -49.94 37.84 5.69
CA ARG A 552 -48.74 37.22 5.06
C ARG A 552 -49.07 35.82 4.59
N ILE A 553 -48.60 35.45 3.41
CA ILE A 553 -48.62 34.10 2.94
C ILE A 553 -47.36 33.40 3.49
N LYS A 554 -47.51 32.25 4.14
CA LYS A 554 -46.44 31.40 4.65
C LYS A 554 -46.66 29.98 4.19
N TYR A 555 -45.55 29.20 4.17
CA TYR A 555 -45.60 27.78 3.81
C TYR A 555 -45.32 26.90 5.02
N ASN A 556 -45.97 25.74 5.06
CA ASN A 556 -45.70 24.68 6.03
C ASN A 556 -45.86 23.32 5.34
N LYS A 557 -44.95 22.38 5.55
CA LYS A 557 -44.95 21.05 4.91
C LYS A 557 -46.24 20.24 5.12
N VAL A 558 -46.97 20.50 6.23
CA VAL A 558 -48.23 19.77 6.59
C VAL A 558 -49.44 20.43 5.98
N PHE A 559 -49.46 21.76 5.88
CA PHE A 559 -50.64 22.54 5.51
C PHE A 559 -50.51 23.26 4.17
N GLY A 560 -49.34 23.21 3.52
CA GLY A 560 -49.04 23.96 2.30
C GLY A 560 -48.92 25.46 2.53
N TYR A 561 -49.33 26.27 1.51
CA TYR A 561 -49.40 27.71 1.62
C TYR A 561 -50.66 28.12 2.38
N TYR A 562 -50.54 29.15 3.24
CA TYR A 562 -51.65 29.69 4.05
C TYR A 562 -51.46 31.15 4.32
N PHE A 563 -52.56 31.86 4.49
CA PHE A 563 -52.60 33.21 5.02
C PHE A 563 -52.54 33.13 6.55
N GLU A 564 -51.61 33.88 7.15
CA GLU A 564 -51.49 34.01 8.59
C GLU A 564 -52.14 35.34 9.00
N VAL A 565 -53.19 35.27 9.82
CA VAL A 565 -53.93 36.41 10.36
C VAL A 565 -53.81 36.43 11.88
N THR A 566 -53.32 37.53 12.44
CA THR A 566 -53.21 37.68 13.89
C THR A 566 -54.61 37.87 14.49
N ASN A 567 -54.78 37.42 15.74
CA ASN A 567 -56.11 37.49 16.41
C ASN A 567 -56.70 38.91 16.46
N SER A 568 -55.92 39.99 16.41
CA SER A 568 -56.31 41.36 16.36
C SER A 568 -57.11 41.74 15.10
N PHE A 569 -56.93 41.01 13.98
CA PHE A 569 -57.57 41.30 12.70
C PHE A 569 -58.55 40.22 12.26
N LYS A 570 -58.89 39.29 13.14
CA LYS A 570 -59.82 38.18 12.85
C LYS A 570 -61.19 38.65 12.39
N HIS A 571 -61.69 39.80 12.87
CA HIS A 571 -62.97 40.34 12.50
C HIS A 571 -63.07 40.92 11.08
N LEU A 572 -61.92 41.07 10.41
CA LEU A 572 -61.79 41.54 9.03
C LEU A 572 -61.64 40.39 8.03
N VAL A 573 -61.63 39.13 8.48
CA VAL A 573 -61.47 37.97 7.60
C VAL A 573 -62.76 37.75 6.81
N PRO A 574 -62.69 37.72 5.45
CA PRO A 574 -63.89 37.51 4.62
C PRO A 574 -64.43 36.06 4.69
N GLU A 575 -65.63 35.81 4.24
CA GLU A 575 -66.30 34.49 4.26
C GLU A 575 -65.63 33.48 3.29
N ASP A 576 -64.91 33.93 2.28
CA ASP A 576 -64.15 33.10 1.31
C ASP A 576 -62.87 32.52 1.91
N TYR A 577 -62.45 32.88 3.12
CA TYR A 577 -61.34 32.35 3.82
C TYR A 577 -61.68 31.08 4.59
N ILE A 578 -61.15 29.96 4.19
CA ILE A 578 -61.34 28.67 4.85
C ILE A 578 -60.28 28.50 5.94
N ARG A 579 -60.72 28.38 7.22
CA ARG A 579 -59.82 28.20 8.34
C ARG A 579 -59.21 26.80 8.36
N LYS A 580 -57.84 26.70 8.32
CA LYS A 580 -57.08 25.45 8.42
C LYS A 580 -56.62 25.13 9.85
N GLN A 581 -56.19 26.16 10.64
CA GLN A 581 -55.66 25.92 11.98
C GLN A 581 -55.78 27.18 12.86
N THR A 582 -56.01 26.98 14.15
CA THR A 582 -55.99 28.04 15.19
C THR A 582 -54.75 27.89 16.05
N LEU A 583 -53.97 28.96 16.23
CA LEU A 583 -52.81 29.07 17.08
C LEU A 583 -53.09 30.05 18.23
N VAL A 584 -52.21 30.10 19.26
CA VAL A 584 -52.38 30.95 20.44
C VAL A 584 -52.41 32.45 20.08
N GLY A 585 -51.70 32.90 19.03
CA GLY A 585 -51.61 34.32 18.64
C GLY A 585 -52.10 34.65 17.23
N SER A 586 -52.47 33.63 16.40
CA SER A 586 -52.90 33.80 15.00
C SER A 586 -53.79 32.67 14.54
N GLU A 587 -54.49 32.85 13.43
CA GLU A 587 -55.19 31.78 12.72
C GLU A 587 -54.66 31.64 11.30
N ARG A 588 -54.68 30.43 10.78
CA ARG A 588 -54.23 30.07 9.45
C ARG A 588 -55.44 29.81 8.54
N TYR A 589 -55.44 30.46 7.38
CA TYR A 589 -56.50 30.40 6.41
C TYR A 589 -55.98 30.02 5.03
N THR A 590 -56.85 29.50 4.18
CA THR A 590 -56.63 29.30 2.76
C THR A 590 -57.78 29.85 1.95
N THR A 591 -57.55 30.22 0.71
CA THR A 591 -58.61 30.58 -0.26
C THR A 591 -58.50 29.64 -1.46
N GLN A 592 -59.58 29.57 -2.27
CA GLN A 592 -59.58 28.75 -3.48
C GLN A 592 -58.44 29.19 -4.45
N LYS A 593 -58.22 30.49 -4.60
CA LYS A 593 -57.12 31.04 -5.44
C LYS A 593 -55.73 30.66 -4.92
N LEU A 594 -55.54 30.72 -3.61
CA LEU A 594 -54.28 30.31 -3.01
C LEU A 594 -54.01 28.81 -3.21
N LYS A 595 -55.06 27.99 -3.15
CA LYS A 595 -54.92 26.55 -3.37
C LYS A 595 -54.62 26.20 -4.82
N GLU A 596 -55.24 26.89 -5.80
CA GLU A 596 -54.94 26.70 -7.24
C GLU A 596 -53.50 27.12 -7.58
N LEU A 597 -53.00 28.20 -6.98
CA LEU A 597 -51.61 28.63 -7.10
C LEU A 597 -50.65 27.62 -6.44
N GLU A 598 -51.01 27.13 -5.25
CA GLU A 598 -50.24 26.10 -4.56
C GLU A 598 -50.07 24.83 -5.41
N ASP A 599 -51.19 24.30 -5.94
CA ASP A 599 -51.19 23.11 -6.77
C ASP A 599 -50.32 23.31 -8.05
N SER A 600 -50.34 24.52 -8.63
CA SER A 600 -49.52 24.85 -9.80
C SER A 600 -48.04 24.95 -9.46
N ILE A 601 -47.67 25.59 -8.36
CA ILE A 601 -46.25 25.78 -7.95
C ILE A 601 -45.62 24.44 -7.51
N LEU A 602 -46.33 23.66 -6.67
CA LEU A 602 -45.81 22.37 -6.17
C LEU A 602 -45.69 21.35 -7.31
N ASN A 603 -46.62 21.29 -8.25
CA ASN A 603 -46.50 20.41 -9.43
C ASN A 603 -45.35 20.83 -10.34
N ALA A 604 -45.05 22.15 -10.47
CA ALA A 604 -43.91 22.64 -11.25
C ALA A 604 -42.58 22.28 -10.56
N GLU A 605 -42.48 22.41 -9.21
CA GLU A 605 -41.28 22.08 -8.45
C GLU A 605 -40.93 20.58 -8.51
N ASP A 606 -41.94 19.70 -8.30
CA ASP A 606 -41.75 18.25 -8.38
C ASP A 606 -41.32 17.80 -9.81
N LYS A 607 -41.96 18.38 -10.84
CA LYS A 607 -41.57 18.10 -12.24
C LYS A 607 -40.17 18.63 -12.57
N LEU A 608 -39.85 19.85 -12.12
CA LEU A 608 -38.56 20.47 -12.32
C LEU A 608 -37.44 19.59 -11.72
N ASN A 609 -37.60 19.18 -10.47
CA ASN A 609 -36.63 18.32 -9.81
C ASN A 609 -36.46 16.97 -10.53
N THR A 610 -37.55 16.41 -11.06
CA THR A 610 -37.51 15.15 -11.83
C THR A 610 -36.74 15.34 -13.14
N LEU A 611 -37.03 16.39 -13.92
CA LEU A 611 -36.37 16.68 -15.19
C LEU A 611 -34.89 17.04 -14.99
N GLU A 612 -34.55 17.83 -13.95
CA GLU A 612 -33.15 18.13 -13.63
C GLU A 612 -32.39 16.84 -13.23
N TYR A 613 -33.01 15.92 -12.50
CA TYR A 613 -32.44 14.62 -12.21
C TYR A 613 -32.20 13.77 -13.45
N ASP A 614 -33.18 13.72 -14.38
CA ASP A 614 -33.06 12.96 -15.64
C ASP A 614 -31.98 13.58 -16.54
N ALA A 615 -31.89 14.91 -16.62
CA ALA A 615 -30.85 15.62 -17.33
C ALA A 615 -29.46 15.32 -16.76
N PHE A 616 -29.33 15.36 -15.44
CA PHE A 616 -28.09 14.99 -14.74
C PHE A 616 -27.69 13.54 -15.03
N CYS A 617 -28.65 12.59 -15.01
CA CYS A 617 -28.37 11.19 -15.34
C CYS A 617 -27.86 11.03 -16.78
N ARG A 618 -28.43 11.75 -17.76
CA ARG A 618 -27.94 11.77 -19.16
C ARG A 618 -26.49 12.25 -19.26
N VAL A 619 -26.13 13.32 -18.55
CA VAL A 619 -24.75 13.84 -18.51
C VAL A 619 -23.80 12.83 -17.85
N ARG A 620 -24.21 12.23 -16.74
CA ARG A 620 -23.43 11.19 -16.06
C ARG A 620 -23.20 9.96 -16.93
N GLU A 621 -24.20 9.52 -17.68
CA GLU A 621 -24.10 8.39 -18.62
C GLU A 621 -23.16 8.71 -19.78
N ALA A 622 -23.18 9.94 -20.33
CA ALA A 622 -22.23 10.38 -21.34
C ALA A 622 -20.77 10.31 -20.83
N CYS A 623 -20.53 10.68 -19.57
CA CYS A 623 -19.21 10.49 -18.92
C CYS A 623 -18.86 9.00 -18.77
N ALA A 624 -19.81 8.17 -18.33
CA ALA A 624 -19.62 6.73 -18.14
C ALA A 624 -19.28 6.01 -19.47
N ALA A 625 -19.80 6.46 -20.60
CA ALA A 625 -19.49 5.89 -21.91
C ALA A 625 -18.01 6.02 -22.31
N ARG A 626 -17.28 6.99 -21.77
CA ARG A 626 -15.86 7.26 -22.06
C ARG A 626 -14.89 6.70 -20.99
N ILE A 627 -15.34 5.80 -20.12
CA ILE A 627 -14.55 5.30 -18.95
C ILE A 627 -13.21 4.68 -19.36
N SER A 628 -13.15 3.93 -20.46
CA SER A 628 -11.91 3.33 -20.98
C SER A 628 -10.86 4.38 -21.39
N ASP A 629 -11.30 5.50 -21.95
CA ASP A 629 -10.40 6.59 -22.37
C ASP A 629 -9.92 7.37 -21.16
N PHE A 630 -10.77 7.63 -20.19
CA PHE A 630 -10.38 8.20 -18.90
C PHE A 630 -9.35 7.35 -18.17
N GLN A 631 -9.48 6.04 -18.17
CA GLN A 631 -8.48 5.15 -17.55
C GLN A 631 -7.13 5.21 -18.25
N LYS A 632 -7.09 5.42 -19.58
CA LYS A 632 -5.84 5.61 -20.32
C LYS A 632 -5.19 6.96 -19.95
N ALA A 633 -6.00 8.03 -19.94
CA ALA A 633 -5.56 9.36 -19.55
C ALA A 633 -5.06 9.41 -18.10
N ALA A 634 -5.82 8.86 -17.16
CA ALA A 634 -5.44 8.78 -15.75
C ALA A 634 -4.09 8.07 -15.54
N LYS A 635 -3.87 6.95 -16.25
CA LYS A 635 -2.59 6.24 -16.22
C LYS A 635 -1.44 7.04 -16.83
N ALA A 636 -1.69 7.79 -17.90
CA ALA A 636 -0.68 8.68 -18.49
C ALA A 636 -0.30 9.81 -17.52
N LEU A 637 -1.29 10.47 -16.94
CA LEU A 637 -1.09 11.55 -15.96
C LEU A 637 -0.38 11.04 -14.69
N ALA A 638 -0.73 9.84 -14.21
CA ALA A 638 -0.05 9.21 -13.08
C ALA A 638 1.44 8.95 -13.36
N HIS A 639 1.80 8.49 -14.57
CA HIS A 639 3.19 8.31 -14.96
C HIS A 639 3.93 9.64 -15.06
N LEU A 640 3.32 10.67 -15.65
CA LEU A 640 3.90 12.01 -15.75
C LEU A 640 4.19 12.59 -14.36
N ASP A 641 3.24 12.48 -13.45
CA ASP A 641 3.37 12.98 -12.08
C ASP A 641 4.45 12.21 -11.29
N ALA A 642 4.49 10.88 -11.41
CA ALA A 642 5.53 10.07 -10.81
C ALA A 642 6.94 10.42 -11.34
N PHE A 643 7.10 10.58 -12.66
CA PHE A 643 8.38 10.98 -13.26
C PHE A 643 8.76 12.41 -12.91
N ALA A 644 7.83 13.34 -12.87
CA ALA A 644 8.06 14.72 -12.42
C ALA A 644 8.48 14.77 -10.95
N SER A 645 7.89 13.93 -10.09
CA SER A 645 8.30 13.75 -8.69
C SER A 645 9.74 13.24 -8.57
N LEU A 646 10.08 12.17 -9.28
CA LEU A 646 11.43 11.58 -9.27
C LEU A 646 12.48 12.57 -9.81
N SER A 647 12.15 13.31 -10.87
CA SER A 647 12.99 14.35 -11.46
C SER A 647 13.25 15.50 -10.48
N LEU A 648 12.20 15.99 -9.81
CA LEU A 648 12.31 17.04 -8.81
C LEU A 648 13.18 16.63 -7.61
N VAL A 649 13.01 15.38 -7.13
CA VAL A 649 13.80 14.84 -6.03
C VAL A 649 15.26 14.68 -6.45
N ALA A 650 15.52 14.24 -7.68
CA ALA A 650 16.87 14.10 -8.21
C ALA A 650 17.60 15.46 -8.27
N GLU A 651 16.94 16.49 -8.74
CA GLU A 651 17.50 17.85 -8.78
C GLU A 651 17.78 18.39 -7.37
N ARG A 652 16.81 18.36 -6.49
CA ARG A 652 16.92 18.91 -5.12
C ARG A 652 18.00 18.23 -4.27
N ASN A 653 18.17 16.91 -4.45
CA ASN A 653 19.08 16.10 -3.63
C ASN A 653 20.38 15.76 -4.36
N HIS A 654 20.61 16.32 -5.55
CA HIS A 654 21.80 16.05 -6.38
C HIS A 654 22.01 14.56 -6.62
N TYR A 655 20.94 13.85 -7.05
CA TYR A 655 21.02 12.45 -7.41
C TYR A 655 21.48 12.30 -8.86
N VAL A 656 22.19 11.21 -9.16
CA VAL A 656 22.76 10.94 -10.47
C VAL A 656 22.02 9.82 -11.19
N ARG A 657 22.01 9.87 -12.53
CA ARG A 657 21.48 8.79 -13.35
C ARG A 657 22.32 7.53 -13.18
N PRO A 658 21.75 6.38 -12.75
CA PRO A 658 22.43 5.10 -12.73
C PRO A 658 22.62 4.56 -14.15
N SER A 659 23.68 3.78 -14.36
CA SER A 659 23.93 3.04 -15.59
C SER A 659 23.94 1.54 -15.32
N PHE A 660 23.42 0.74 -16.25
CA PHE A 660 23.37 -0.73 -16.10
C PHE A 660 24.47 -1.41 -16.92
N ASN A 661 25.07 -2.48 -16.34
CA ASN A 661 26.14 -3.27 -16.96
C ASN A 661 25.76 -4.75 -17.00
N GLU A 662 26.34 -5.46 -17.94
CA GLU A 662 26.19 -6.92 -18.12
C GLU A 662 27.24 -7.74 -17.34
N SER A 663 28.20 -7.06 -16.73
CA SER A 663 29.32 -7.72 -16.02
C SER A 663 28.91 -8.31 -14.66
N GLY A 664 27.66 -8.08 -14.21
CA GLY A 664 27.13 -8.53 -12.92
C GLY A 664 27.70 -7.75 -11.72
N SER A 665 28.29 -6.56 -11.96
CA SER A 665 28.92 -5.76 -10.89
C SER A 665 28.04 -4.61 -10.41
N ILE A 666 28.14 -4.31 -9.12
CA ILE A 666 27.57 -3.14 -8.46
C ILE A 666 28.75 -2.25 -8.05
N ARG A 667 28.84 -1.06 -8.65
CA ARG A 667 29.85 -0.06 -8.30
C ARG A 667 29.16 1.27 -8.04
N ILE A 668 29.29 1.76 -6.82
CA ILE A 668 28.74 3.03 -6.38
C ILE A 668 29.90 3.87 -5.86
N THR A 669 30.02 5.12 -6.34
CA THR A 669 31.02 6.09 -5.88
C THR A 669 30.33 7.14 -5.07
N ALA A 670 30.83 7.45 -3.88
CA ALA A 670 30.32 8.44 -2.95
C ALA A 670 28.81 8.26 -2.66
N GLY A 671 28.37 6.99 -2.48
CA GLY A 671 26.97 6.70 -2.18
C GLY A 671 26.52 7.30 -0.85
N ARG A 672 25.25 7.76 -0.79
CA ARG A 672 24.62 8.35 0.40
C ARG A 672 23.32 7.61 0.72
N HIS A 673 22.89 7.64 1.98
CA HIS A 673 21.65 7.01 2.38
C HIS A 673 20.46 7.97 2.16
N PRO A 674 19.52 7.68 1.25
CA PRO A 674 18.52 8.66 0.80
C PRO A 674 17.64 9.22 1.91
N VAL A 675 17.34 8.41 2.94
CA VAL A 675 16.49 8.84 4.05
C VAL A 675 17.30 9.54 5.13
N VAL A 676 18.44 8.96 5.53
CA VAL A 676 19.25 9.49 6.64
C VAL A 676 19.82 10.86 6.29
N GLU A 677 20.25 11.09 5.05
CA GLU A 677 20.74 12.41 4.61
C GLU A 677 19.68 13.51 4.70
N GLN A 678 18.38 13.17 4.59
CA GLN A 678 17.27 14.12 4.71
C GLN A 678 16.80 14.33 6.15
N MET A 679 17.14 13.43 7.07
CA MET A 679 16.72 13.50 8.48
C MET A 679 17.79 14.12 9.40
N GLN A 680 19.06 14.06 8.99
CA GLN A 680 20.17 14.62 9.77
C GLN A 680 20.36 16.11 9.46
N SER A 681 20.69 16.90 10.49
CA SER A 681 20.98 18.32 10.36
C SER A 681 22.42 18.63 9.93
N GLY A 682 23.24 17.60 9.64
CA GLY A 682 24.64 17.72 9.22
C GLY A 682 24.94 16.91 7.96
N ASP A 683 26.11 17.14 7.33
CA ASP A 683 26.53 16.47 6.12
C ASP A 683 26.63 14.94 6.30
N PHE A 684 26.02 14.20 5.40
CA PHE A 684 26.14 12.73 5.35
C PHE A 684 27.51 12.34 4.81
N ILE A 685 28.19 11.39 5.46
CA ILE A 685 29.50 10.92 5.01
C ILE A 685 29.33 9.87 3.90
N PRO A 686 29.69 10.16 2.65
CA PRO A 686 29.49 9.27 1.52
C PRO A 686 30.45 8.09 1.53
N ASN A 687 30.00 6.93 1.04
CA ASN A 687 30.77 5.70 0.99
C ASN A 687 30.78 5.05 -0.40
N ASP A 688 31.93 4.46 -0.76
CA ASP A 688 32.07 3.71 -1.99
C ASP A 688 31.65 2.25 -1.80
N THR A 689 31.14 1.63 -2.86
CA THR A 689 30.77 0.22 -2.88
C THR A 689 31.25 -0.45 -4.14
N LEU A 690 31.85 -1.64 -3.99
CA LEU A 690 32.19 -2.52 -5.09
C LEU A 690 31.76 -3.94 -4.73
N LEU A 691 30.87 -4.52 -5.52
CA LEU A 691 30.50 -5.94 -5.46
C LEU A 691 30.53 -6.51 -6.87
N ASP A 692 31.04 -7.73 -7.02
CA ASP A 692 31.05 -8.45 -8.27
C ASP A 692 30.87 -9.96 -8.01
N ASN A 693 30.64 -10.73 -9.06
CA ASN A 693 30.52 -12.19 -8.95
C ASN A 693 31.88 -12.91 -9.03
N LYS A 694 33.03 -12.18 -8.98
CA LYS A 694 34.37 -12.76 -9.19
C LYS A 694 35.27 -12.59 -7.97
N ASN A 695 35.74 -11.37 -7.76
CA ASN A 695 36.82 -11.08 -6.81
C ASN A 695 36.32 -10.40 -5.54
N ASN A 696 35.10 -9.85 -5.57
CA ASN A 696 34.48 -9.10 -4.47
C ASN A 696 32.99 -9.48 -4.35
N CYS A 697 32.74 -10.77 -4.19
CA CYS A 697 31.40 -11.31 -4.10
C CYS A 697 30.80 -11.06 -2.72
N ILE A 698 31.60 -11.26 -1.67
CA ILE A 698 31.17 -11.06 -0.28
C ILE A 698 32.08 -10.03 0.37
N CYS A 699 31.52 -8.96 0.88
CA CYS A 699 32.19 -7.96 1.70
C CYS A 699 31.87 -8.24 3.18
N ILE A 700 32.85 -8.74 3.94
CA ILE A 700 32.77 -8.87 5.38
C ILE A 700 33.07 -7.51 6.00
N ILE A 701 32.13 -6.96 6.76
CA ILE A 701 32.22 -5.61 7.33
C ILE A 701 32.29 -5.72 8.85
N THR A 702 33.49 -5.36 9.39
CA THR A 702 33.72 -5.37 10.85
C THR A 702 33.72 -3.94 11.41
N GLY A 703 33.62 -3.84 12.72
CA GLY A 703 33.60 -2.57 13.46
C GLY A 703 32.51 -2.48 14.51
N PRO A 704 32.56 -1.47 15.40
CA PRO A 704 31.64 -1.36 16.51
C PRO A 704 30.20 -1.11 16.08
N ASN A 705 29.27 -1.49 16.98
CA ASN A 705 27.86 -1.11 16.80
C ASN A 705 27.74 0.41 16.93
N MET A 706 26.77 1.04 16.27
CA MET A 706 26.58 2.48 16.11
C MET A 706 27.58 3.19 15.17
N ALA A 707 28.60 2.50 14.63
CA ALA A 707 29.54 3.09 13.69
C ALA A 707 29.00 3.27 12.25
N GLY A 708 27.76 2.78 11.97
CA GLY A 708 27.08 2.97 10.70
C GLY A 708 27.12 1.79 9.72
N LYS A 709 27.53 0.57 10.16
CA LYS A 709 27.55 -0.64 9.32
C LYS A 709 26.20 -0.91 8.65
N SER A 710 25.14 -1.06 9.46
CA SER A 710 23.77 -1.37 8.98
C SER A 710 23.22 -0.25 8.10
N THR A 711 23.52 1.02 8.41
CA THR A 711 23.15 2.18 7.57
C THR A 711 23.79 2.09 6.18
N TYR A 712 25.09 1.76 6.12
CA TYR A 712 25.80 1.58 4.86
C TYR A 712 25.21 0.44 4.03
N MET A 713 24.94 -0.71 4.64
CA MET A 713 24.38 -1.85 3.92
C MET A 713 22.98 -1.56 3.38
N ARG A 714 22.11 -0.93 4.19
CA ARG A 714 20.79 -0.47 3.74
C ARG A 714 20.88 0.55 2.62
N GLN A 715 21.84 1.49 2.70
CA GLN A 715 22.12 2.46 1.63
C GLN A 715 22.36 1.77 0.29
N VAL A 716 23.18 0.73 0.23
CA VAL A 716 23.47 0.00 -1.00
C VAL A 716 22.22 -0.68 -1.55
N ALA A 717 21.43 -1.34 -0.70
CA ALA A 717 20.18 -1.97 -1.09
C ALA A 717 19.16 -0.94 -1.63
N LEU A 718 19.03 0.21 -0.96
CA LEU A 718 18.13 1.29 -1.39
C LEU A 718 18.56 1.91 -2.72
N ILE A 719 19.87 2.11 -2.95
CA ILE A 719 20.41 2.63 -4.23
C ILE A 719 20.09 1.66 -5.38
N VAL A 720 20.28 0.35 -5.17
CA VAL A 720 19.93 -0.67 -6.18
C VAL A 720 18.43 -0.67 -6.46
N LEU A 721 17.61 -0.61 -5.42
CA LEU A 721 16.15 -0.57 -5.55
C LEU A 721 15.69 0.69 -6.28
N MET A 722 16.21 1.87 -5.90
CA MET A 722 15.91 3.16 -6.57
C MET A 722 16.24 3.12 -8.05
N ALA A 723 17.39 2.55 -8.43
CA ALA A 723 17.76 2.40 -9.83
C ALA A 723 16.74 1.52 -10.59
N GLN A 724 16.28 0.42 -10.00
CA GLN A 724 15.35 -0.53 -10.64
C GLN A 724 13.90 -0.06 -10.68
N ILE A 725 13.52 0.95 -9.92
CA ILE A 725 12.24 1.64 -10.14
C ILE A 725 12.31 2.72 -11.22
N GLY A 726 13.51 3.03 -11.75
CA GLY A 726 13.74 4.09 -12.73
C GLY A 726 13.99 5.47 -12.11
N SER A 727 14.46 5.52 -10.85
CA SER A 727 14.86 6.76 -10.16
C SER A 727 16.36 7.02 -10.32
N PHE A 728 16.75 8.29 -10.27
CA PHE A 728 18.13 8.67 -10.02
C PHE A 728 18.50 8.33 -8.56
N VAL A 729 19.80 8.19 -8.30
CA VAL A 729 20.31 7.62 -7.05
C VAL A 729 21.28 8.56 -6.34
N PRO A 730 21.33 8.52 -4.99
CA PRO A 730 22.25 9.34 -4.20
C PRO A 730 23.70 8.85 -4.30
N GLY A 731 24.54 9.56 -5.05
CA GLY A 731 25.96 9.28 -5.25
C GLY A 731 26.56 10.12 -6.36
N ASP A 732 27.87 10.01 -6.59
CA ASP A 732 28.53 10.69 -7.70
C ASP A 732 28.44 9.88 -9.00
N LYS A 733 28.56 8.54 -8.89
CA LYS A 733 28.43 7.60 -10.00
C LYS A 733 27.88 6.28 -9.51
N ALA A 734 26.95 5.70 -10.27
CA ALA A 734 26.40 4.37 -10.01
C ALA A 734 26.41 3.53 -11.30
N ARG A 735 27.15 2.42 -11.28
CA ARG A 735 27.12 1.38 -12.32
C ARG A 735 26.62 0.11 -11.69
N LEU A 736 25.42 -0.32 -12.07
CA LEU A 736 24.70 -1.40 -11.42
C LEU A 736 24.47 -2.55 -12.40
N CYS A 737 24.16 -3.73 -11.89
CA CYS A 737 23.65 -4.84 -12.68
C CYS A 737 22.19 -5.10 -12.37
N GLU A 738 21.51 -5.80 -13.24
CA GLU A 738 20.16 -6.31 -12.98
C GLU A 738 20.19 -7.19 -11.73
N THR A 739 19.30 -6.90 -10.79
CA THR A 739 19.16 -7.66 -9.55
C THR A 739 17.75 -8.24 -9.51
N ASP A 740 17.64 -9.56 -9.34
CA ASP A 740 16.36 -10.25 -9.33
C ASP A 740 15.67 -10.21 -7.95
N ARG A 741 16.48 -10.13 -6.88
CA ARG A 741 16.01 -10.12 -5.50
C ARG A 741 16.94 -9.34 -4.60
N ILE A 742 16.39 -8.68 -3.62
CA ILE A 742 17.10 -8.13 -2.47
C ILE A 742 16.58 -8.86 -1.23
N PHE A 743 17.49 -9.44 -0.47
CA PHE A 743 17.19 -10.00 0.83
C PHE A 743 17.92 -9.26 1.92
N THR A 744 17.23 -8.98 3.02
CA THR A 744 17.83 -8.33 4.18
C THR A 744 17.54 -9.10 5.45
N ARG A 745 18.58 -9.38 6.22
CA ARG A 745 18.50 -9.81 7.62
C ARG A 745 19.22 -8.77 8.46
N VAL A 746 18.44 -7.90 9.12
CA VAL A 746 18.98 -6.77 9.91
C VAL A 746 18.25 -6.70 11.25
N GLY A 747 19.01 -6.87 12.35
CA GLY A 747 18.53 -6.74 13.73
C GLY A 747 17.52 -7.82 14.16
N ALA A 748 17.40 -8.08 15.45
CA ALA A 748 16.32 -8.90 16.02
C ALA A 748 15.10 -7.99 16.23
N SER A 749 13.98 -8.30 15.61
CA SER A 749 12.68 -7.83 16.10
C SER A 749 12.15 -8.92 17.03
N ASP A 750 12.01 -8.61 18.32
CA ASP A 750 11.33 -9.49 19.24
C ASP A 750 9.86 -9.61 18.80
N ASP A 751 9.51 -10.73 18.21
CA ASP A 751 8.13 -11.07 17.91
C ASP A 751 7.58 -11.89 19.09
N LEU A 752 7.20 -11.18 20.14
CA LEU A 752 6.61 -11.77 21.36
C LEU A 752 5.28 -12.49 21.06
N GLY A 753 4.64 -12.17 19.93
CA GLY A 753 3.34 -12.73 19.53
C GLY A 753 3.42 -14.16 18.99
N SER A 754 4.55 -14.56 18.39
CA SER A 754 4.71 -15.89 17.79
C SER A 754 5.22 -16.97 18.75
N GLY A 755 5.68 -16.60 19.95
CA GLY A 755 6.27 -17.52 20.92
C GLY A 755 7.57 -18.20 20.47
N GLN A 756 8.17 -17.75 19.35
CA GLN A 756 9.44 -18.28 18.84
C GLN A 756 10.63 -17.52 19.46
N SER A 757 11.74 -18.23 19.71
CA SER A 757 12.96 -17.56 20.15
C SER A 757 13.53 -16.68 19.01
N THR A 758 14.16 -15.55 19.38
CA THR A 758 14.80 -14.63 18.41
C THR A 758 15.80 -15.34 17.50
N PHE A 759 16.50 -16.36 18.02
CA PHE A 759 17.42 -17.19 17.25
C PHE A 759 16.69 -18.07 16.21
N MET A 760 15.53 -18.64 16.56
CA MET A 760 14.74 -19.43 15.60
C MET A 760 14.19 -18.58 14.47
N VAL A 761 13.70 -17.37 14.77
CA VAL A 761 13.27 -16.40 13.74
C VAL A 761 14.44 -16.05 12.81
N GLU A 762 15.62 -15.78 13.38
CA GLU A 762 16.82 -15.52 12.61
C GLU A 762 17.19 -16.69 11.67
N MET A 763 17.16 -17.92 12.17
CA MET A 763 17.49 -19.09 11.36
C MET A 763 16.47 -19.36 10.26
N ASN A 764 15.19 -19.09 10.51
CA ASN A 764 14.14 -19.18 9.50
C ASN A 764 14.36 -18.15 8.39
N GLU A 765 14.70 -16.89 8.71
CA GLU A 765 15.02 -15.86 7.74
C GLU A 765 16.25 -16.24 6.91
N VAL A 766 17.34 -16.67 7.54
CA VAL A 766 18.56 -17.13 6.84
C VAL A 766 18.26 -18.34 5.95
N SER A 767 17.48 -19.32 6.43
CA SER A 767 17.06 -20.47 5.64
C SER A 767 16.26 -20.04 4.40
N ASN A 768 15.31 -19.08 4.55
CA ASN A 768 14.55 -18.54 3.43
C ASN A 768 15.47 -17.88 2.40
N ILE A 769 16.45 -17.09 2.85
CA ILE A 769 17.43 -16.42 1.99
C ILE A 769 18.24 -17.44 1.20
N LEU A 770 18.85 -18.42 1.89
CA LEU A 770 19.72 -19.40 1.25
C LEU A 770 19.00 -20.32 0.25
N ARG A 771 17.71 -20.59 0.45
CA ARG A 771 16.89 -21.41 -0.46
C ARG A 771 16.41 -20.65 -1.68
N ASN A 772 16.14 -19.35 -1.55
CA ASN A 772 15.47 -18.57 -2.59
C ASN A 772 16.39 -17.58 -3.32
N ALA A 773 17.57 -17.28 -2.81
CA ALA A 773 18.54 -16.40 -3.47
C ALA A 773 19.13 -17.05 -4.73
N THR A 774 19.56 -16.22 -5.68
CA THR A 774 20.22 -16.59 -6.93
C THR A 774 21.57 -15.86 -7.06
N SER A 775 22.35 -16.21 -8.05
CA SER A 775 23.61 -15.48 -8.33
C SER A 775 23.42 -14.01 -8.75
N LYS A 776 22.18 -13.61 -9.13
CA LYS A 776 21.82 -12.22 -9.43
C LYS A 776 21.33 -11.46 -8.20
N SER A 777 21.07 -12.13 -7.08
CA SER A 777 20.53 -11.52 -5.86
C SER A 777 21.56 -10.66 -5.13
N LEU A 778 21.07 -9.70 -4.34
CA LEU A 778 21.82 -8.88 -3.39
C LEU A 778 21.42 -9.26 -1.96
N LEU A 779 22.36 -9.72 -1.16
CA LEU A 779 22.12 -10.15 0.22
C LEU A 779 22.71 -9.13 1.19
N ILE A 780 21.92 -8.73 2.18
CA ILE A 780 22.30 -7.85 3.29
C ILE A 780 22.15 -8.65 4.59
N LEU A 781 23.25 -9.11 5.14
CA LEU A 781 23.28 -9.98 6.33
C LEU A 781 23.97 -9.25 7.47
N ASP A 782 23.24 -8.95 8.54
CA ASP A 782 23.73 -8.18 9.68
C ASP A 782 23.68 -9.02 10.97
N GLU A 783 24.85 -9.23 11.57
CA GLU A 783 25.05 -9.92 12.84
C GLU A 783 24.44 -11.32 12.91
N ILE A 784 24.68 -12.17 11.91
CA ILE A 784 24.22 -13.58 11.92
C ILE A 784 24.92 -14.37 13.02
N GLY A 785 24.12 -15.18 13.78
CA GLY A 785 24.59 -16.06 14.84
C GLY A 785 24.66 -15.41 16.23
N ARG A 786 24.12 -14.18 16.39
CA ARG A 786 24.20 -13.46 17.68
C ARG A 786 23.27 -14.05 18.75
N GLY A 787 22.22 -14.76 18.37
CA GLY A 787 21.18 -15.28 19.29
C GLY A 787 21.53 -16.58 20.01
N THR A 788 22.77 -17.11 19.86
CA THR A 788 23.21 -18.38 20.46
C THR A 788 24.63 -18.25 21.05
N SER A 789 25.26 -19.38 21.49
CA SER A 789 26.62 -19.37 22.00
C SER A 789 27.62 -18.84 20.95
N THR A 790 28.71 -18.20 21.38
CA THR A 790 29.69 -17.57 20.49
C THR A 790 30.24 -18.55 19.45
N PHE A 791 30.57 -19.78 19.86
CA PHE A 791 31.12 -20.80 18.97
C PHE A 791 30.10 -21.32 17.95
N ASP A 792 28.86 -21.60 18.37
CA ASP A 792 27.80 -22.04 17.48
C ASP A 792 27.45 -20.94 16.48
N GLY A 793 27.27 -19.68 16.96
CA GLY A 793 26.97 -18.53 16.13
C GLY A 793 28.07 -18.24 15.10
N MET A 794 29.32 -18.28 15.50
CA MET A 794 30.48 -18.11 14.61
C MET A 794 30.55 -19.25 13.58
N SER A 795 30.32 -20.50 13.99
CA SER A 795 30.37 -21.67 13.08
C SER A 795 29.28 -21.60 12.03
N ILE A 796 28.06 -21.20 12.41
CA ILE A 796 26.94 -20.99 11.50
C ILE A 796 27.25 -19.84 10.54
N ALA A 797 27.75 -18.68 11.03
CA ALA A 797 28.09 -17.53 10.20
C ALA A 797 29.19 -17.88 9.18
N TRP A 798 30.21 -18.64 9.59
CA TRP A 798 31.28 -19.14 8.72
C TRP A 798 30.71 -20.03 7.61
N ALA A 799 29.94 -21.06 7.97
CA ALA A 799 29.31 -21.97 7.01
C ALA A 799 28.37 -21.27 6.01
N VAL A 800 27.62 -20.25 6.49
CA VAL A 800 26.78 -19.40 5.63
C VAL A 800 27.62 -18.65 4.60
N VAL A 801 28.74 -18.03 5.00
CA VAL A 801 29.65 -17.34 4.08
C VAL A 801 30.25 -18.31 3.07
N GLU A 802 30.67 -19.51 3.48
CA GLU A 802 31.18 -20.56 2.58
C GLU A 802 30.10 -20.99 1.55
N HIS A 803 28.88 -21.22 2.01
CA HIS A 803 27.76 -21.59 1.14
C HIS A 803 27.47 -20.52 0.09
N ILE A 804 27.40 -19.25 0.50
CA ILE A 804 27.11 -18.12 -0.39
C ILE A 804 28.25 -17.91 -1.40
N SER A 805 29.52 -18.05 -0.97
CA SER A 805 30.67 -17.84 -1.82
C SER A 805 30.83 -18.89 -2.94
N ASN A 806 30.27 -20.09 -2.71
CA ASN A 806 30.35 -21.19 -3.65
C ASN A 806 29.42 -20.99 -4.85
N ARG A 807 29.99 -20.69 -6.01
CA ARG A 807 29.21 -20.44 -7.25
C ARG A 807 28.41 -21.65 -7.75
N ARG A 808 28.73 -22.87 -7.30
CA ARG A 808 27.93 -24.06 -7.65
C ARG A 808 26.61 -24.09 -6.87
N TYR A 809 26.59 -23.47 -5.68
CA TYR A 809 25.39 -23.39 -4.85
C TYR A 809 24.68 -22.07 -5.04
N LEU A 810 25.40 -20.91 -4.88
CA LEU A 810 24.75 -19.62 -4.91
C LEU A 810 25.58 -18.54 -5.65
N GLY A 811 26.71 -18.10 -5.13
CA GLY A 811 27.51 -17.03 -5.75
C GLY A 811 26.87 -15.65 -5.76
N ALA A 812 26.01 -15.35 -4.76
CA ALA A 812 25.28 -14.08 -4.65
C ALA A 812 26.16 -12.93 -4.11
N LYS A 813 25.90 -11.72 -4.59
CA LYS A 813 26.56 -10.51 -4.07
C LYS A 813 26.08 -10.22 -2.65
N THR A 814 27.03 -10.13 -1.69
CA THR A 814 26.67 -10.08 -0.27
C THR A 814 27.43 -9.01 0.49
N LEU A 815 26.74 -8.22 1.28
CA LEU A 815 27.28 -7.40 2.36
C LEU A 815 26.99 -8.13 3.68
N PHE A 816 28.05 -8.51 4.39
CA PHE A 816 27.99 -9.30 5.62
C PHE A 816 28.60 -8.52 6.77
N ALA A 817 27.79 -7.92 7.63
CA ALA A 817 28.29 -7.27 8.83
C ALA A 817 28.35 -8.27 9.99
N THR A 818 29.44 -8.23 10.73
CA THR A 818 29.67 -9.14 11.87
C THR A 818 30.48 -8.46 12.96
N HIS A 819 30.35 -8.99 14.16
CA HIS A 819 31.19 -8.69 15.31
C HIS A 819 32.22 -9.82 15.58
N TYR A 820 32.14 -10.94 14.83
CA TYR A 820 33.12 -12.02 14.86
C TYR A 820 34.33 -11.62 14.04
N HIS A 821 35.46 -11.26 14.70
CA HIS A 821 36.68 -10.86 14.03
C HIS A 821 37.35 -12.01 13.28
N GLU A 822 37.11 -13.23 13.74
CA GLU A 822 37.64 -14.46 13.18
C GLU A 822 37.15 -14.68 11.74
N LEU A 823 35.98 -14.19 11.38
CA LEU A 823 35.50 -14.26 9.98
C LEU A 823 36.35 -13.47 8.99
N THR A 824 37.19 -12.54 9.47
CA THR A 824 38.15 -11.82 8.59
C THR A 824 39.23 -12.73 8.02
N GLU A 825 39.48 -13.88 8.65
CA GLU A 825 40.44 -14.89 8.12
C GLU A 825 39.97 -15.54 6.83
N LEU A 826 38.67 -15.44 6.49
CA LEU A 826 38.09 -15.96 5.24
C LEU A 826 38.67 -15.25 4.00
N GLU A 827 39.15 -14.00 4.13
CA GLU A 827 39.90 -13.33 3.05
C GLU A 827 41.27 -14.04 2.86
N GLY A 828 41.48 -14.53 1.68
CA GLY A 828 42.65 -15.33 1.34
C GLY A 828 42.42 -16.85 1.36
N LYS A 829 41.48 -17.34 2.19
CA LYS A 829 41.02 -18.75 2.21
C LYS A 829 39.95 -19.02 1.16
N ILE A 830 39.04 -18.07 0.97
CA ILE A 830 37.89 -18.18 0.06
C ILE A 830 37.97 -17.12 -1.03
N SER A 831 37.93 -17.57 -2.28
CA SER A 831 37.94 -16.67 -3.45
C SER A 831 36.65 -15.84 -3.47
N GLY A 832 36.77 -14.51 -3.64
CA GLY A 832 35.63 -13.61 -3.73
C GLY A 832 35.21 -12.98 -2.40
N VAL A 833 35.83 -13.36 -1.27
CA VAL A 833 35.64 -12.71 0.03
C VAL A 833 36.64 -11.58 0.23
N LYS A 834 36.17 -10.44 0.71
CA LYS A 834 36.96 -9.24 0.99
C LYS A 834 36.55 -8.60 2.32
N ASN A 835 37.58 -8.18 3.09
CA ASN A 835 37.35 -7.53 4.36
C ASN A 835 37.27 -6.01 4.24
N TYR A 836 36.35 -5.45 4.97
CA TYR A 836 36.15 -4.01 5.13
C TYR A 836 35.90 -3.69 6.62
N CYS A 837 36.25 -2.49 7.03
CA CYS A 837 35.95 -2.02 8.37
C CYS A 837 35.48 -0.56 8.37
N VAL A 838 34.82 -0.17 9.44
CA VAL A 838 34.48 1.23 9.68
C VAL A 838 35.70 1.94 10.21
N ALA A 839 36.16 3.01 9.53
CA ALA A 839 37.30 3.81 9.95
C ALA A 839 37.00 4.50 11.29
N VAL A 840 37.92 4.38 12.20
CA VAL A 840 37.91 4.96 13.56
C VAL A 840 39.14 5.84 13.74
N ARG A 841 38.98 7.00 14.35
CA ARG A 841 40.11 7.84 14.78
C ARG A 841 40.19 7.79 16.30
N GLU A 842 41.31 7.29 16.80
CA GLU A 842 41.63 7.33 18.22
C GLU A 842 42.20 8.72 18.56
N SER A 843 41.68 9.40 19.55
CA SER A 843 42.14 10.68 20.07
C SER A 843 42.31 10.58 21.58
N GLY A 844 43.43 10.02 22.02
CA GLY A 844 43.66 9.68 23.43
C GLY A 844 42.70 8.58 23.91
N GLU A 845 41.96 8.84 24.99
CA GLU A 845 40.93 7.92 25.49
C GLU A 845 39.61 7.98 24.73
N ASN A 846 39.41 8.96 23.88
CA ASN A 846 38.18 9.14 23.11
C ASN A 846 38.30 8.58 21.70
N ILE A 847 37.18 8.00 21.22
CA ILE A 847 37.06 7.44 19.88
C ILE A 847 36.08 8.26 19.07
N VAL A 848 36.47 8.62 17.86
CA VAL A 848 35.58 9.25 16.87
C VAL A 848 35.35 8.29 15.72
N PHE A 849 34.09 7.90 15.53
CA PHE A 849 33.69 7.08 14.39
C PHE A 849 33.62 7.95 13.14
N LEU A 850 34.48 7.69 12.14
CA LEU A 850 34.50 8.44 10.90
C LEU A 850 33.36 8.05 9.94
N ARG A 851 32.60 6.99 10.26
CA ARG A 851 31.49 6.46 9.42
C ARG A 851 31.89 6.19 7.96
N LYS A 852 33.20 6.04 7.71
CA LYS A 852 33.78 5.71 6.39
C LYS A 852 34.15 4.24 6.36
N ILE A 853 33.64 3.52 5.34
CA ILE A 853 34.00 2.12 5.10
C ILE A 853 35.29 2.09 4.32
N VAL A 854 36.30 1.38 4.85
CA VAL A 854 37.65 1.25 4.27
C VAL A 854 37.98 -0.23 4.16
N ARG A 855 38.89 -0.55 3.22
CA ARG A 855 39.37 -1.91 3.05
C ARG A 855 40.30 -2.31 4.20
N GLY A 856 40.14 -3.53 4.72
CA GLY A 856 40.86 -4.11 5.82
C GLY A 856 39.99 -4.68 6.91
N GLY A 857 40.54 -5.43 7.83
CA GLY A 857 39.86 -5.90 9.05
C GLY A 857 40.01 -4.89 10.18
N ALA A 858 39.10 -4.88 11.15
CA ALA A 858 39.33 -4.17 12.40
C ALA A 858 40.05 -5.10 13.39
N ASP A 859 41.22 -4.70 13.81
CA ASP A 859 42.09 -5.52 14.70
C ASP A 859 41.68 -5.41 16.19
N LYS A 860 40.78 -4.48 16.53
CA LYS A 860 40.39 -4.23 17.92
C LYS A 860 38.85 -4.21 18.08
N SER A 861 38.39 -4.77 19.18
CA SER A 861 37.02 -4.61 19.66
C SER A 861 36.89 -3.26 20.37
N TYR A 862 35.85 -2.47 20.02
CA TYR A 862 35.58 -1.15 20.61
C TYR A 862 34.36 -1.15 21.54
N GLY A 863 33.88 -2.32 21.98
CA GLY A 863 32.65 -2.44 22.81
C GLY A 863 32.70 -1.66 24.12
N ILE A 864 33.85 -1.72 24.82
CA ILE A 864 34.04 -1.01 26.10
C ILE A 864 34.06 0.51 25.90
N GLN A 865 34.65 1.00 24.82
CA GLN A 865 34.68 2.42 24.48
C GLN A 865 33.28 2.94 24.12
N VAL A 866 32.47 2.13 23.45
CA VAL A 866 31.04 2.46 23.20
C VAL A 866 30.28 2.50 24.52
N ALA A 867 30.53 1.58 25.45
CA ALA A 867 29.94 1.58 26.78
C ALA A 867 30.29 2.86 27.55
N ARG A 868 31.54 3.33 27.46
CA ARG A 868 31.97 4.61 28.06
C ARG A 868 31.22 5.79 27.44
N LEU A 869 31.08 5.83 26.11
CA LEU A 869 30.30 6.87 25.40
C LEU A 869 28.82 6.85 25.78
N ALA A 870 28.27 5.68 26.11
CA ALA A 870 26.92 5.53 26.61
C ALA A 870 26.73 5.96 28.07
N GLY A 871 27.80 6.31 28.77
CA GLY A 871 27.77 6.82 30.17
C GLY A 871 27.74 5.74 31.24
N LEU A 872 28.28 4.54 30.95
CA LEU A 872 28.49 3.55 32.04
C LEU A 872 29.51 4.10 33.05
N PRO A 873 29.34 3.77 34.37
CA PRO A 873 30.28 4.21 35.41
C PRO A 873 31.73 3.80 35.14
N ASP A 874 32.68 4.67 35.37
CA ASP A 874 34.12 4.43 35.09
C ASP A 874 34.68 3.19 35.79
N LEU A 875 34.22 2.88 37.00
CA LEU A 875 34.60 1.66 37.74
C LEU A 875 34.26 0.37 36.96
N VAL A 876 33.11 0.37 36.28
CA VAL A 876 32.66 -0.78 35.47
C VAL A 876 33.49 -0.85 34.17
N ILE A 877 33.82 0.29 33.59
CA ILE A 877 34.64 0.39 32.37
C ILE A 877 36.07 -0.08 32.65
N ASP A 878 36.67 0.39 33.73
CA ASP A 878 38.05 0.01 34.10
C ASP A 878 38.15 -1.49 34.41
N ARG A 879 37.16 -2.05 35.12
CA ARG A 879 37.11 -3.48 35.35
C ARG A 879 36.90 -4.30 34.08
N ALA A 880 36.07 -3.81 33.16
CA ALA A 880 35.88 -4.46 31.87
C ALA A 880 37.16 -4.47 31.01
N MET A 881 37.97 -3.40 31.07
CA MET A 881 39.27 -3.36 30.40
C MET A 881 40.27 -4.37 30.96
N GLU A 882 40.32 -4.49 32.31
CA GLU A 882 41.16 -5.51 32.94
C GLU A 882 40.74 -6.93 32.52
N LEU A 883 39.45 -7.23 32.52
CA LEU A 883 38.93 -8.53 32.10
C LEU A 883 39.21 -8.85 30.63
N VAL A 884 39.10 -7.88 29.71
CA VAL A 884 39.44 -8.10 28.29
C VAL A 884 40.93 -8.43 28.14
N SER A 885 41.83 -7.76 28.85
CA SER A 885 43.27 -8.08 28.78
C SER A 885 43.58 -9.51 29.27
N GLN A 886 42.91 -9.95 30.35
CA GLN A 886 43.06 -11.31 30.84
C GLN A 886 42.49 -12.39 29.92
N LEU A 887 41.37 -12.08 29.21
CA LEU A 887 40.74 -13.01 28.26
C LEU A 887 41.47 -13.06 26.93
N SER A 888 42.11 -11.96 26.48
CA SER A 888 42.89 -11.91 25.26
C SER A 888 44.21 -12.70 25.37
N ASP A 889 44.78 -12.81 26.55
CA ASP A 889 46.02 -13.62 26.78
C ASP A 889 45.74 -15.14 26.67
N ASN A 890 44.45 -15.59 26.72
CA ASN A 890 44.06 -16.99 26.50
C ASN A 890 43.64 -17.23 25.04
N ASP A 891 44.53 -17.11 24.11
CA ASP A 891 44.35 -16.99 22.68
C ASP A 891 43.55 -18.14 22.02
N ILE A 892 42.30 -17.87 21.67
CA ILE A 892 41.39 -18.74 20.88
C ILE A 892 41.91 -18.89 19.46
N THR A 893 42.61 -17.88 18.93
CA THR A 893 43.19 -17.83 17.58
C THR A 893 44.28 -18.87 17.35
N ALA A 894 45.10 -19.13 18.37
CA ALA A 894 46.15 -20.16 18.31
C ALA A 894 45.59 -21.59 18.21
N ARG A 895 44.41 -21.86 18.78
CA ARG A 895 43.76 -23.17 18.67
C ARG A 895 43.05 -23.38 17.34
N LEU A 896 42.47 -22.35 16.73
CA LEU A 896 41.88 -22.43 15.41
C LEU A 896 42.97 -22.66 14.31
N GLN A 897 44.11 -22.02 14.39
CA GLN A 897 45.25 -22.25 13.50
C GLN A 897 45.81 -23.69 13.57
N SER A 898 45.69 -24.35 14.73
CA SER A 898 46.15 -25.74 14.88
C SER A 898 45.20 -26.77 14.23
N LEU A 899 43.95 -26.40 13.95
CA LEU A 899 42.94 -27.25 13.26
C LEU A 899 43.12 -27.25 11.75
N ASP A 900 43.67 -26.18 11.17
CA ASP A 900 43.92 -26.03 9.72
C ASP A 900 45.18 -26.77 9.22
N GLY A 901 46.05 -27.20 10.12
CA GLY A 901 47.29 -27.87 9.79
C GLY A 901 47.22 -29.35 9.37
N LYS A 902 46.02 -29.95 9.30
CA LYS A 902 45.90 -31.41 8.95
C LYS A 902 45.13 -31.68 7.64
N GLY A 903 45.10 -30.77 6.73
CA GLY A 903 44.47 -30.93 5.43
C GLY A 903 45.44 -31.00 4.23
N GLY A 904 46.54 -31.71 4.30
CA GLY A 904 47.48 -31.86 3.21
C GLY A 904 47.85 -33.33 2.92
N THR A 905 47.25 -33.87 1.89
CA THR A 905 47.71 -34.96 1.00
C THR A 905 48.41 -36.18 1.60
N SER A 906 47.78 -37.34 1.61
CA SER A 906 48.41 -38.56 1.08
C SER A 906 47.38 -39.55 0.56
N ALA A 907 47.56 -39.94 -0.68
CA ALA A 907 46.90 -41.03 -1.33
C ALA A 907 47.37 -42.39 -0.80
N GLY A 908 46.43 -43.29 -0.58
CA GLY A 908 46.69 -44.72 -0.73
C GLY A 908 46.75 -45.58 0.52
N LYS A 909 45.73 -46.30 0.85
CA LYS A 909 45.52 -47.74 0.79
C LYS A 909 44.35 -48.19 1.65
N LYS A 910 43.50 -48.98 1.01
CA LYS A 910 42.42 -49.78 1.65
C LYS A 910 42.98 -50.70 2.73
N ASN A 911 42.32 -50.71 3.89
CA ASN A 911 41.93 -51.99 4.53
C ASN A 911 40.89 -51.73 5.62
N GLY A 912 39.82 -52.53 5.62
CA GLY A 912 38.72 -52.42 6.52
C GLY A 912 39.06 -52.87 7.92
N SER A 913 38.38 -52.29 8.87
CA SER A 913 37.83 -53.01 10.07
C SER A 913 37.10 -51.98 10.98
N LYS A 914 35.91 -52.36 11.37
CA LYS A 914 35.07 -52.16 12.53
C LYS A 914 34.96 -50.76 13.22
N PRO A 915 33.75 -50.31 13.65
CA PRO A 915 33.52 -49.09 14.29
C PRO A 915 34.14 -49.10 15.71
N GLY A 916 35.11 -48.27 15.93
CA GLY A 916 35.71 -48.01 17.24
C GLY A 916 35.11 -46.75 17.86
N HIS A 917 34.73 -46.93 19.12
CA HIS A 917 34.51 -45.98 20.16
C HIS A 917 34.98 -44.52 19.89
N TYR A 918 34.10 -43.61 20.12
CA TYR A 918 34.44 -42.23 20.44
C TYR A 918 35.00 -42.19 21.87
N ASP A 919 36.30 -42.15 21.97
CA ASP A 919 36.99 -41.89 23.24
C ASP A 919 37.56 -40.48 23.20
N ASP A 920 37.25 -39.77 24.27
CA ASP A 920 37.90 -38.63 24.88
C ASP A 920 38.26 -37.42 23.97
N VAL A 921 37.26 -36.59 23.77
CA VAL A 921 37.52 -35.15 23.64
C VAL A 921 37.42 -34.59 25.07
N ASP A 922 38.61 -34.16 25.52
CA ASP A 922 38.83 -33.54 26.87
C ASP A 922 37.83 -32.38 27.03
N LEU A 923 36.81 -32.59 27.87
CA LEU A 923 35.81 -31.63 28.31
C LEU A 923 36.40 -30.69 29.36
N ALA A 924 37.60 -30.16 29.15
CA ALA A 924 38.14 -29.06 29.92
C ALA A 924 37.71 -27.72 29.33
N GLN A 925 36.40 -27.52 29.15
CA GLN A 925 35.86 -26.22 28.87
C GLN A 925 35.72 -25.47 30.19
N MET A 926 36.47 -24.38 30.32
CA MET A 926 36.40 -23.49 31.49
C MET A 926 34.96 -23.01 31.72
N SER A 927 34.28 -23.53 32.70
CA SER A 927 33.08 -22.91 33.25
C SER A 927 33.54 -21.77 34.16
N LEU A 928 33.05 -20.61 33.94
CA LEU A 928 33.28 -19.40 34.74
C LEU A 928 32.61 -19.46 36.13
N PHE A 929 31.99 -20.58 36.46
CA PHE A 929 31.31 -20.85 37.72
C PHE A 929 31.94 -22.09 38.34
N ASP A 930 32.28 -21.98 39.58
CA ASP A 930 32.91 -22.99 40.43
C ASP A 930 32.07 -24.29 40.48
N THR A 931 32.44 -25.31 39.68
CA THR A 931 31.70 -26.59 39.54
C THR A 931 32.29 -27.72 40.37
N THR A 932 33.24 -27.44 41.26
CA THR A 932 33.88 -28.44 42.10
C THR A 932 32.97 -29.25 43.02
N SER A 933 31.67 -28.82 43.19
CA SER A 933 30.72 -29.53 44.04
C SER A 933 29.68 -30.36 43.23
N ASP A 934 29.60 -30.19 41.89
CA ASP A 934 28.70 -31.00 41.03
C ASP A 934 29.39 -32.30 40.61
N GLU A 935 30.69 -32.29 40.46
CA GLU A 935 31.49 -33.49 40.19
C GLU A 935 31.34 -34.54 41.28
N ASP A 936 31.24 -34.13 42.57
CA ASP A 936 31.05 -35.07 43.67
C ASP A 936 29.68 -35.75 43.65
N VAL A 937 28.60 -35.04 43.23
CA VAL A 937 27.26 -35.60 43.11
C VAL A 937 27.12 -36.51 41.89
N LEU A 938 27.76 -36.13 40.81
CA LEU A 938 27.79 -36.93 39.57
C LEU A 938 28.68 -38.18 39.73
N LYS A 939 29.77 -38.07 40.46
CA LYS A 939 30.64 -39.20 40.79
C LYS A 939 29.94 -40.19 41.73
N GLU A 940 29.28 -39.71 42.78
CA GLU A 940 28.47 -40.55 43.66
C GLU A 940 27.30 -41.23 42.90
N LEU A 941 26.67 -40.55 41.93
CA LEU A 941 25.63 -41.12 41.09
C LEU A 941 26.19 -42.19 40.12
N SER A 942 27.40 -41.96 39.55
CA SER A 942 28.04 -42.95 38.65
C SER A 942 28.59 -44.19 39.39
N GLU A 943 28.87 -44.11 40.67
CA GLU A 943 29.36 -45.22 41.51
C GLU A 943 28.23 -46.09 42.11
N VAL A 944 26.94 -45.69 41.88
CA VAL A 944 25.76 -46.42 42.40
C VAL A 944 25.51 -47.69 41.56
N ASP A 945 25.67 -48.84 42.19
CA ASP A 945 25.33 -50.14 41.54
C ASP A 945 23.82 -50.40 41.62
N ILE A 946 23.11 -49.99 40.53
CA ILE A 946 21.65 -50.04 40.41
C ILE A 946 21.12 -51.49 40.43
N GLN A 947 21.93 -52.50 40.03
CA GLN A 947 21.49 -53.90 39.96
C GLN A 947 21.41 -54.58 41.36
N ASN A 948 22.11 -54.07 42.32
CA ASN A 948 22.16 -54.63 43.68
C ASN A 948 21.41 -53.80 44.75
N LEU A 949 20.73 -52.71 44.38
CA LEU A 949 19.96 -51.87 45.30
C LEU A 949 18.52 -52.38 45.45
N THR A 950 18.03 -52.37 46.66
CA THR A 950 16.58 -52.59 46.92
C THR A 950 15.83 -51.29 46.47
N PRO A 951 14.54 -51.39 46.10
CA PRO A 951 13.73 -50.23 45.69
C PRO A 951 13.72 -49.11 46.77
N LEU A 952 13.80 -49.46 48.04
CA LEU A 952 13.83 -48.51 49.13
C LEU A 952 15.19 -47.78 49.24
N ASP A 953 16.31 -48.48 49.00
CA ASP A 953 17.65 -47.93 49.02
C ASP A 953 17.88 -47.06 47.80
N ALA A 954 17.33 -47.39 46.63
CA ALA A 954 17.35 -46.58 45.42
C ALA A 954 16.61 -45.23 45.64
N LEU A 955 15.46 -45.25 46.30
CA LEU A 955 14.66 -44.07 46.61
C LEU A 955 15.35 -43.18 47.64
N ASN A 956 15.96 -43.78 48.67
CA ASN A 956 16.75 -43.05 49.67
C ASN A 956 18.02 -42.42 49.07
N THR A 957 18.68 -43.08 48.13
CA THR A 957 19.86 -42.56 47.45
C THR A 957 19.48 -41.38 46.54
N LEU A 958 18.40 -41.50 45.77
CA LEU A 958 17.88 -40.41 44.95
C LEU A 958 17.45 -39.22 45.80
N TYR A 959 16.76 -39.44 46.91
CA TYR A 959 16.36 -38.39 47.83
C TYR A 959 17.56 -37.66 48.45
N ARG A 960 18.63 -38.40 48.83
CA ARG A 960 19.88 -37.84 49.40
C ARG A 960 20.60 -36.98 48.35
N LEU A 961 20.73 -37.44 47.10
CA LEU A 961 21.32 -36.72 45.99
C LEU A 961 20.52 -35.44 45.64
N GLN A 962 19.17 -35.57 45.60
CA GLN A 962 18.28 -34.45 45.37
C GLN A 962 18.33 -33.41 46.48
N SER A 963 18.40 -33.84 47.73
CA SER A 963 18.50 -32.93 48.88
C SER A 963 19.82 -32.16 48.87
N ARG A 964 20.94 -32.78 48.49
CA ARG A 964 22.22 -32.10 48.30
C ARG A 964 22.16 -31.04 47.18
N LEU A 965 21.48 -31.32 46.07
CA LEU A 965 21.23 -30.36 44.98
C LEU A 965 20.31 -29.21 45.41
N LYS A 966 19.22 -29.49 46.16
CA LYS A 966 18.26 -28.46 46.60
C LYS A 966 18.82 -27.53 47.70
N ASN A 967 19.60 -28.05 48.66
CA ASN A 967 20.18 -27.22 49.72
C ASN A 967 21.20 -26.19 49.23
N ARG A 968 21.62 -26.26 47.99
CA ARG A 968 22.51 -25.30 47.32
C ARG A 968 21.77 -24.03 46.88
N TRP A 969 20.47 -24.13 46.59
CA TRP A 969 19.66 -23.00 46.14
C TRP A 969 19.08 -22.17 47.30
N SER A 970 19.07 -22.73 48.49
CA SER A 970 18.58 -22.02 49.70
C SER A 970 19.66 -21.21 50.45
N ALA A 971 20.94 -21.26 50.03
CA ALA A 971 22.04 -20.54 50.68
C ALA A 971 22.38 -19.15 50.10
N HIS A 972 21.60 -18.66 49.13
CA HIS A 972 21.79 -17.37 48.46
C HIS A 972 20.52 -16.49 48.46
N GLU A 973 19.80 -16.39 49.56
CA GLU A 973 18.94 -15.24 49.84
C GLU A 973 19.66 -14.35 50.87
N PRO A 974 20.07 -13.12 50.56
CA PRO A 974 20.53 -12.18 51.55
C PRO A 974 19.33 -11.60 52.32
N SER A 975 19.44 -11.62 53.60
CA SER A 975 18.55 -10.98 54.60
C SER A 975 18.45 -9.47 54.42
#